data_bd9f62805a15b27c9e6d0874105712fa
#
_entry.id   bd9f62805a15b27c9e6d0874105712fa
#
_cell.length_a   1.000
_cell.length_b   1.000
_cell.length_c   1.000
_cell.angle_alpha   90.00
_cell.angle_beta   90.00
_cell.angle_gamma   90.00
#
_symmetry.space_group_name_H-M   'P 1'
#
loop_
_entity.id
_entity.type
_entity.pdbx_description
1 polymer ?
#
loop_
_entity_poly.entity_id
_entity_poly.type
_entity_poly.pdbx_seq_one_letter_code
_entity_poly.pdbx_strand_id
1 'polypeptide(L)'
;MLDLGKVALAALLHDVGKLLQRGSGAPRLATHTRFGEAFLRQLGYPEAVCEAALRHHGRGGEGLSVAEAIHPETRVVYAADNLASASRREDAGGRGFDPDAPLRSVLGFVRLAGRPEPRRTWAYPAGEYGSCSLEDYMPRPEHEVRADPRSYGGLRERLVEGFQSLKDPLDAGSVMSLLERYGSFVRSTTARADTGDISLYDHARTTAAIAVCIAGHLAETGSEPTLREVERRDRERFLFVRGDISGVQRFIYTITSRGALRMLRARSFFLELLAEHVAAEVLRRAGVPRTNLLFVGGGGFQLLLPNTSASGEAIEGVRARTNAYLAREFGGDLYLALAAEPCTAEGITGEGLSGTLAALARRLSAQKARRFEERLPELFGEPREPAPGTCAVCGRDADTGRYETRGYEPSSGEEALEMCGTCHMLARASLGLVRSAYLRAGRDFMLDGSGYALSEQSRGALYALDGVGDGACLSGAVPLPAARYAAREGDQIADFQTLAKRSRGAQRIAVLRMDVDSLGEIFRSGLPEEMRTFDRYAALSRSFTTFFKLLVPMICAGGYGDAAGLYAGKGEPRNAAVVYSGGDDLFVVGSWSDALELAVDIRRAFRRFACENPSVTLSAGLSIHKSGEPLYLMAERAGAAEEEAKNARPEKDCAVLFYRDRNAESLRHPLPDALPWEEVEKTVELLKQGEAFRDGGRLPFPRGFTR
;
A
#
# COMPACT_ATOMS: atom_id res chain seq x y z
N MET A 1 -19.38 26.90 12.97
CA MET A 1 -18.39 25.80 13.14
C MET A 1 -18.10 25.25 11.75
N LEU A 2 -16.83 25.08 11.39
CA LEU A 2 -16.44 24.50 10.08
C LEU A 2 -16.86 23.03 10.01
N ASP A 3 -17.49 22.64 8.90
CA ASP A 3 -17.81 21.24 8.59
C ASP A 3 -16.58 20.57 7.97
N LEU A 4 -16.02 19.55 8.65
CA LEU A 4 -14.79 18.88 8.22
C LEU A 4 -14.95 18.16 6.88
N GLY A 5 -16.13 17.61 6.59
CA GLY A 5 -16.43 16.99 5.30
C GLY A 5 -16.42 18.01 4.15
N LYS A 6 -17.02 19.18 4.37
CA LYS A 6 -17.01 20.27 3.40
C LYS A 6 -15.62 20.86 3.19
N VAL A 7 -14.82 21.00 4.28
CA VAL A 7 -13.42 21.44 4.20
C VAL A 7 -12.59 20.44 3.41
N ALA A 8 -12.75 19.14 3.68
CA ALA A 8 -12.05 18.09 2.93
C ALA A 8 -12.40 18.13 1.43
N LEU A 9 -13.68 18.29 1.11
CA LEU A 9 -14.17 18.37 -0.27
C LEU A 9 -13.61 19.60 -0.99
N ALA A 10 -13.63 20.76 -0.34
CA ALA A 10 -13.08 22.00 -0.87
C ALA A 10 -11.57 21.85 -1.15
N ALA A 11 -10.83 21.23 -0.22
CA ALA A 11 -9.41 21.00 -0.37
C ALA A 11 -9.08 19.94 -1.43
N LEU A 12 -9.87 18.86 -1.57
CA LEU A 12 -9.69 17.87 -2.65
C LEU A 12 -9.87 18.50 -4.04
N LEU A 13 -10.79 19.45 -4.17
CA LEU A 13 -11.22 19.99 -5.46
C LEU A 13 -10.57 21.33 -5.83
N HIS A 14 -9.77 21.94 -4.92
CA HIS A 14 -9.20 23.28 -5.17
C HIS A 14 -8.43 23.38 -6.49
N ASP A 15 -7.73 22.33 -6.85
CA ASP A 15 -6.83 22.24 -8.01
C ASP A 15 -7.39 21.39 -9.17
N VAL A 16 -8.64 20.93 -9.13
CA VAL A 16 -9.25 20.11 -10.18
C VAL A 16 -9.16 20.75 -11.57
N GLY A 17 -9.21 22.08 -11.61
CA GLY A 17 -9.06 22.87 -12.82
C GLY A 17 -7.73 22.70 -13.56
N LYS A 18 -6.67 22.24 -12.89
CA LYS A 18 -5.38 21.98 -13.53
C LYS A 18 -5.46 20.89 -14.61
N LEU A 19 -6.21 19.81 -14.35
CA LEU A 19 -6.44 18.77 -15.36
C LEU A 19 -7.42 19.23 -16.43
N LEU A 20 -8.48 19.96 -16.04
CA LEU A 20 -9.46 20.50 -16.97
C LEU A 20 -8.85 21.48 -17.97
N GLN A 21 -7.94 22.35 -17.51
CA GLN A 21 -7.22 23.29 -18.36
C GLN A 21 -6.32 22.59 -19.37
N ARG A 22 -5.53 21.61 -18.95
CA ARG A 22 -4.60 20.86 -19.80
C ARG A 22 -5.28 20.16 -20.97
N GLY A 23 -6.42 19.56 -20.72
CA GLY A 23 -7.17 18.84 -21.75
C GLY A 23 -8.08 19.71 -22.63
N SER A 24 -8.14 21.04 -22.42
CA SER A 24 -9.14 21.89 -23.05
C SER A 24 -8.74 22.49 -24.39
N GLY A 25 -7.45 22.54 -24.71
CA GLY A 25 -6.95 23.31 -25.84
C GLY A 25 -7.17 24.83 -25.73
N ALA A 26 -7.61 25.32 -24.57
CA ALA A 26 -7.96 26.72 -24.32
C ALA A 26 -6.73 27.65 -24.37
N PRO A 27 -6.93 28.95 -24.63
CA PRO A 27 -5.86 29.94 -24.62
C PRO A 27 -5.13 29.93 -23.24
N ARG A 28 -3.81 30.13 -23.27
CA ARG A 28 -2.93 30.18 -22.08
C ARG A 28 -3.33 31.25 -21.03
N LEU A 29 -4.21 32.18 -21.38
CA LEU A 29 -4.71 33.26 -20.50
C LEU A 29 -5.81 32.80 -19.51
N ALA A 30 -6.47 31.67 -19.74
CA ALA A 30 -7.49 31.14 -18.82
C ALA A 30 -6.80 30.38 -17.68
N THR A 31 -7.05 30.79 -16.42
CA THR A 31 -6.43 30.19 -15.25
C THR A 31 -7.12 28.88 -14.84
N HIS A 32 -6.37 27.92 -14.27
CA HIS A 32 -6.95 26.67 -13.73
C HIS A 32 -8.02 26.95 -12.67
N THR A 33 -7.87 28.03 -11.89
CA THR A 33 -8.83 28.43 -10.86
C THR A 33 -10.22 28.71 -11.42
N ARG A 34 -10.31 29.42 -12.56
CA ARG A 34 -11.58 29.67 -13.25
C ARG A 34 -12.16 28.43 -13.90
N PHE A 35 -11.31 27.53 -14.44
CA PHE A 35 -11.78 26.25 -14.96
C PHE A 35 -12.39 25.39 -13.86
N GLY A 36 -11.71 25.30 -12.70
CA GLY A 36 -12.18 24.54 -11.55
C GLY A 36 -13.50 25.09 -11.02
N GLU A 37 -13.58 26.39 -10.77
CA GLU A 37 -14.80 27.05 -10.26
C GLU A 37 -15.99 26.86 -11.20
N ALA A 38 -15.82 27.13 -12.50
CA ALA A 38 -16.90 26.99 -13.46
C ALA A 38 -17.42 25.55 -13.56
N PHE A 39 -16.52 24.56 -13.55
CA PHE A 39 -16.86 23.16 -13.55
C PHE A 39 -17.65 22.73 -12.29
N LEU A 40 -17.15 23.11 -11.11
CA LEU A 40 -17.79 22.76 -9.84
C LEU A 40 -19.17 23.42 -9.71
N ARG A 41 -19.30 24.66 -10.14
CA ARG A 41 -20.58 25.38 -10.18
C ARG A 41 -21.57 24.71 -11.13
N GLN A 42 -21.11 24.26 -12.30
CA GLN A 42 -21.96 23.52 -13.26
C GLN A 42 -22.45 22.19 -12.68
N LEU A 43 -21.66 21.53 -11.84
CA LEU A 43 -22.06 20.30 -11.15
C LEU A 43 -22.90 20.54 -9.89
N GLY A 44 -23.13 21.78 -9.49
CA GLY A 44 -23.97 22.13 -8.33
C GLY A 44 -23.26 21.96 -6.97
N TYR A 45 -21.92 22.03 -6.93
CA TYR A 45 -21.19 22.02 -5.67
C TYR A 45 -21.50 23.26 -4.80
N PRO A 46 -21.38 23.15 -3.45
CA PRO A 46 -21.59 24.29 -2.55
C PRO A 46 -20.67 25.47 -2.87
N GLU A 47 -21.15 26.68 -2.66
CA GLU A 47 -20.42 27.93 -2.98
C GLU A 47 -19.05 27.99 -2.33
N ALA A 48 -18.89 27.51 -1.07
CA ALA A 48 -17.60 27.45 -0.37
C ALA A 48 -16.57 26.57 -1.10
N VAL A 49 -17.01 25.48 -1.76
CA VAL A 49 -16.15 24.60 -2.56
C VAL A 49 -15.75 25.28 -3.87
N CYS A 50 -16.70 25.93 -4.53
CA CYS A 50 -16.46 26.71 -5.76
C CYS A 50 -15.50 27.88 -5.50
N GLU A 51 -15.71 28.63 -4.39
CA GLU A 51 -14.83 29.72 -3.99
C GLU A 51 -13.41 29.24 -3.64
N ALA A 52 -13.28 28.11 -2.96
CA ALA A 52 -11.96 27.53 -2.67
C ALA A 52 -11.18 27.23 -3.96
N ALA A 53 -11.82 26.65 -4.99
CA ALA A 53 -11.21 26.43 -6.29
C ALA A 53 -10.79 27.74 -6.99
N LEU A 54 -11.57 28.83 -6.80
CA LEU A 54 -11.31 30.11 -7.43
C LEU A 54 -10.22 30.91 -6.73
N ARG A 55 -10.17 30.92 -5.39
CA ARG A 55 -9.44 31.91 -4.57
C ARG A 55 -8.40 31.33 -3.60
N HIS A 56 -7.94 30.11 -3.81
CA HIS A 56 -6.95 29.48 -2.93
C HIS A 56 -5.52 30.05 -3.07
N HIS A 57 -5.28 31.06 -3.87
CA HIS A 57 -3.95 31.69 -4.00
C HIS A 57 -3.83 32.99 -3.22
N GLY A 58 -2.63 33.25 -2.65
CA GLY A 58 -2.32 34.47 -1.91
C GLY A 58 -2.23 35.71 -2.81
N ARG A 59 -1.69 35.52 -4.02
CA ARG A 59 -1.59 36.57 -5.05
C ARG A 59 -2.30 36.07 -6.32
N GLY A 60 -3.33 36.75 -6.69
CA GLY A 60 -4.10 36.51 -7.91
C GLY A 60 -4.40 37.85 -8.59
N GLY A 61 -4.87 37.78 -9.84
CA GLY A 61 -5.51 38.95 -10.45
C GLY A 61 -6.77 39.37 -9.67
N GLU A 62 -7.36 40.49 -10.03
CA GLU A 62 -8.57 41.00 -9.39
C GLU A 62 -9.65 39.91 -9.28
N GLY A 63 -10.17 39.68 -8.07
CA GLY A 63 -11.16 38.66 -7.75
C GLY A 63 -10.64 37.23 -7.56
N LEU A 64 -9.33 36.99 -7.56
CA LEU A 64 -8.73 35.65 -7.44
C LEU A 64 -7.90 35.44 -6.17
N SER A 65 -7.80 36.43 -5.28
CA SER A 65 -7.02 36.35 -4.06
C SER A 65 -7.83 35.81 -2.88
N VAL A 66 -7.17 35.02 -2.01
CA VAL A 66 -7.74 34.56 -0.73
C VAL A 66 -8.12 35.73 0.19
N ALA A 67 -7.51 36.89 0.04
CA ALA A 67 -7.88 38.09 0.80
C ALA A 67 -9.32 38.55 0.54
N GLU A 68 -9.89 38.19 -0.62
CA GLU A 68 -11.26 38.48 -1.02
C GLU A 68 -12.23 37.33 -0.69
N ALA A 69 -11.76 36.25 -0.04
CA ALA A 69 -12.58 35.09 0.27
C ALA A 69 -13.65 35.42 1.33
N ILE A 70 -14.90 35.06 1.00
CA ILE A 70 -16.07 35.19 1.88
C ILE A 70 -16.11 33.96 2.83
N HIS A 71 -15.93 32.76 2.28
CA HIS A 71 -16.04 31.52 3.03
C HIS A 71 -14.78 31.18 3.81
N PRO A 72 -14.88 30.83 5.08
CA PRO A 72 -13.74 30.47 5.90
C PRO A 72 -13.01 29.22 5.41
N GLU A 73 -13.70 28.27 4.76
CA GLU A 73 -13.11 27.09 4.14
C GLU A 73 -12.01 27.45 3.14
N THR A 74 -12.21 28.51 2.35
CA THR A 74 -11.21 28.99 1.37
C THR A 74 -9.90 29.40 2.04
N ARG A 75 -9.95 30.09 3.21
CA ARG A 75 -8.76 30.49 3.96
C ARG A 75 -8.02 29.27 4.55
N VAL A 76 -8.78 28.27 5.02
CA VAL A 76 -8.21 27.01 5.52
C VAL A 76 -7.54 26.25 4.38
N VAL A 77 -8.18 26.13 3.21
CA VAL A 77 -7.60 25.47 2.03
C VAL A 77 -6.33 26.18 1.58
N TYR A 78 -6.30 27.50 1.51
CA TYR A 78 -5.11 28.29 1.19
C TYR A 78 -3.93 27.97 2.12
N ALA A 79 -4.16 27.97 3.44
CA ALA A 79 -3.10 27.67 4.41
C ALA A 79 -2.62 26.21 4.28
N ALA A 80 -3.53 25.27 4.02
CA ALA A 80 -3.21 23.87 3.84
C ALA A 80 -2.42 23.61 2.55
N ASP A 81 -2.78 24.25 1.43
CA ASP A 81 -2.06 24.18 0.17
C ASP A 81 -0.63 24.68 0.31
N ASN A 82 -0.44 25.85 0.97
CA ASN A 82 0.88 26.38 1.25
C ASN A 82 1.73 25.47 2.15
N LEU A 83 1.14 24.72 3.09
CA LEU A 83 1.86 23.75 3.90
C LEU A 83 2.21 22.48 3.12
N ALA A 84 1.28 21.97 2.33
CA ALA A 84 1.51 20.81 1.48
C ALA A 84 2.61 21.10 0.43
N SER A 85 2.63 22.32 -0.09
CA SER A 85 3.56 22.82 -1.09
C SER A 85 4.84 23.45 -0.51
N ALA A 86 5.12 23.33 0.76
CA ALA A 86 6.13 24.11 1.51
C ALA A 86 7.56 24.15 0.92
N SER A 87 7.91 23.20 0.05
CA SER A 87 9.17 23.18 -0.70
C SER A 87 9.11 23.90 -2.05
N ARG A 88 7.91 24.29 -2.50
CA ARG A 88 7.73 25.00 -3.77
C ARG A 88 7.99 26.47 -3.51
N ARG A 89 9.16 26.96 -3.89
CA ARG A 89 9.46 28.39 -3.83
C ARG A 89 8.52 29.13 -4.77
N GLU A 90 7.59 29.92 -4.23
CA GLU A 90 6.77 30.85 -5.01
C GLU A 90 7.61 31.89 -5.81
N ASP A 91 8.88 32.03 -5.46
CA ASP A 91 9.82 32.98 -6.07
C ASP A 91 10.60 32.42 -7.28
N ALA A 92 10.03 31.46 -8.01
CA ALA A 92 10.56 31.12 -9.34
C ALA A 92 10.22 32.24 -10.33
N GLY A 93 10.74 33.43 -10.07
CA GLY A 93 10.59 34.59 -10.94
C GLY A 93 10.89 34.21 -12.41
N GLY A 94 9.87 34.23 -13.26
CA GLY A 94 10.04 34.41 -14.68
C GLY A 94 10.50 33.23 -15.53
N ARG A 95 10.58 31.98 -15.04
CA ARG A 95 11.05 30.82 -15.82
C ARG A 95 9.98 30.07 -16.63
N GLY A 96 8.75 30.62 -16.72
CA GLY A 96 7.71 30.08 -17.59
C GLY A 96 6.98 28.85 -17.01
N PHE A 97 5.87 28.52 -17.65
CA PHE A 97 5.00 27.39 -17.32
C PHE A 97 5.12 26.33 -18.43
N ASP A 98 5.01 25.07 -18.03
CA ASP A 98 4.96 23.92 -18.95
C ASP A 98 3.79 23.03 -18.54
N PRO A 99 2.59 23.26 -19.14
CA PRO A 99 1.41 22.48 -18.81
C PRO A 99 1.51 21.02 -19.25
N ASP A 100 2.40 20.73 -20.19
CA ASP A 100 2.54 19.41 -20.79
C ASP A 100 3.67 18.59 -20.16
N ALA A 101 4.40 19.15 -19.18
CA ALA A 101 5.46 18.44 -18.50
C ALA A 101 4.94 17.19 -17.80
N PRO A 102 5.59 16.01 -17.97
CA PRO A 102 5.17 14.78 -17.35
C PRO A 102 5.42 14.79 -15.84
N LEU A 103 4.71 13.90 -15.11
CA LEU A 103 4.96 13.64 -13.70
C LEU A 103 6.26 12.84 -13.54
N ARG A 104 7.24 13.38 -12.83
CA ARG A 104 8.46 12.65 -12.46
C ARG A 104 8.20 11.67 -11.32
N SER A 105 8.92 10.56 -11.32
CA SER A 105 8.81 9.60 -10.22
C SER A 105 9.57 10.10 -8.99
N VAL A 106 8.91 10.14 -7.83
CA VAL A 106 9.52 10.50 -6.55
C VAL A 106 10.65 9.53 -6.16
N LEU A 107 10.56 8.25 -6.57
CA LEU A 107 11.58 7.23 -6.32
C LEU A 107 12.92 7.57 -6.99
N GLY A 108 12.92 8.34 -8.07
CA GLY A 108 14.12 8.81 -8.74
C GLY A 108 14.92 9.86 -7.95
N PHE A 109 14.34 10.44 -6.90
CA PHE A 109 15.00 11.45 -6.06
C PHE A 109 15.53 10.91 -4.73
N VAL A 110 15.27 9.64 -4.42
CA VAL A 110 15.77 8.99 -3.19
C VAL A 110 17.28 8.84 -3.27
N ARG A 111 17.98 9.23 -2.19
CA ARG A 111 19.43 9.16 -2.04
C ARG A 111 19.79 8.65 -0.65
N LEU A 112 20.50 7.55 -0.59
CA LEU A 112 21.06 7.02 0.65
C LEU A 112 22.57 7.23 0.70
N ALA A 113 23.10 7.44 1.89
CA ALA A 113 24.53 7.65 2.09
C ALA A 113 25.35 6.45 1.54
N GLY A 114 26.44 6.75 0.85
CA GLY A 114 27.31 5.72 0.26
C GLY A 114 26.78 5.07 -1.03
N ARG A 115 25.62 5.51 -1.55
CA ARG A 115 25.06 5.02 -2.81
C ARG A 115 25.40 5.96 -3.97
N PRO A 116 25.59 5.43 -5.19
CA PRO A 116 25.71 6.27 -6.38
C PRO A 116 24.46 7.13 -6.58
N GLU A 117 24.62 8.30 -7.17
CA GLU A 117 23.48 9.12 -7.58
C GLU A 117 22.72 8.50 -8.77
N PRO A 118 21.38 8.68 -8.82
CA PRO A 118 20.60 8.30 -9.99
C PRO A 118 21.10 8.99 -11.25
N ARG A 119 21.30 8.23 -12.31
CA ARG A 119 21.91 8.72 -13.55
C ARG A 119 20.96 9.49 -14.47
N ARG A 120 19.63 9.31 -14.29
CA ARG A 120 18.60 9.83 -15.20
C ARG A 120 17.38 10.23 -14.41
N THR A 121 16.64 11.19 -14.94
CA THR A 121 15.28 11.49 -14.50
C THR A 121 14.28 10.57 -15.19
N TRP A 122 13.29 10.12 -14.44
CA TRP A 122 12.24 9.21 -14.89
C TRP A 122 10.87 9.85 -14.67
N ALA A 123 9.96 9.62 -15.61
CA ALA A 123 8.62 10.18 -15.56
C ALA A 123 7.57 9.16 -15.98
N TYR A 124 6.34 9.42 -15.59
CA TYR A 124 5.17 8.61 -15.97
C TYR A 124 4.51 9.21 -17.21
N PRO A 125 4.10 8.39 -18.18
CA PRO A 125 3.15 8.84 -19.21
C PRO A 125 1.83 9.22 -18.53
N ALA A 126 1.14 10.21 -19.08
CA ALA A 126 -0.21 10.57 -18.63
C ALA A 126 -1.17 9.40 -18.89
N GLY A 127 -1.86 8.95 -17.86
CA GLY A 127 -2.70 7.75 -17.93
C GLY A 127 -3.65 7.64 -16.74
N GLU A 128 -4.41 6.56 -16.68
CA GLU A 128 -5.30 6.24 -15.57
C GLU A 128 -4.62 5.34 -14.55
N TYR A 129 -4.85 5.63 -13.28
CA TYR A 129 -4.56 4.70 -12.19
C TYR A 129 -5.73 3.70 -12.08
N GLY A 130 -5.44 2.40 -11.93
CA GLY A 130 -6.47 1.36 -11.98
C GLY A 130 -6.52 0.62 -13.34
N SER A 131 -5.57 0.90 -14.25
CA SER A 131 -5.40 0.15 -15.50
C SER A 131 -5.08 -1.33 -15.24
N CYS A 132 -5.49 -2.20 -16.15
CA CYS A 132 -5.12 -3.61 -16.14
C CYS A 132 -3.74 -3.87 -16.77
N SER A 133 -3.07 -2.86 -17.33
CA SER A 133 -1.75 -2.97 -17.95
C SER A 133 -0.66 -2.54 -16.97
N LEU A 134 0.28 -3.42 -16.69
CA LEU A 134 1.44 -3.13 -15.86
C LEU A 134 2.28 -1.98 -16.44
N GLU A 135 2.38 -1.87 -17.75
CA GLU A 135 3.16 -0.83 -18.45
C GLU A 135 2.66 0.60 -18.19
N ASP A 136 1.38 0.76 -17.87
CA ASP A 136 0.79 2.08 -17.56
C ASP A 136 1.27 2.62 -16.21
N TYR A 137 1.79 1.76 -15.35
CA TYR A 137 2.36 2.13 -14.05
C TYR A 137 3.88 2.30 -14.07
N MET A 138 4.54 1.93 -15.19
CA MET A 138 5.99 1.95 -15.25
C MET A 138 6.51 3.31 -15.69
N PRO A 139 7.37 3.94 -14.90
CA PRO A 139 8.06 5.14 -15.35
C PRO A 139 9.03 4.80 -16.48
N ARG A 140 9.35 5.81 -17.29
CA ARG A 140 10.29 5.75 -18.38
C ARG A 140 11.31 6.88 -18.26
N PRO A 141 12.49 6.80 -18.87
CA PRO A 141 13.39 7.95 -18.98
C PRO A 141 12.62 9.18 -19.49
N GLU A 142 12.75 10.31 -18.80
CA GLU A 142 11.91 11.50 -19.07
C GLU A 142 11.93 11.95 -20.53
N HIS A 143 13.08 11.81 -21.22
CA HIS A 143 13.21 12.16 -22.62
C HIS A 143 12.40 11.25 -23.59
N GLU A 144 11.96 10.08 -23.12
CA GLU A 144 11.11 9.16 -23.88
C GLU A 144 9.61 9.42 -23.62
N VAL A 145 9.29 10.15 -22.57
CA VAL A 145 7.91 10.50 -22.20
C VAL A 145 7.54 11.80 -22.90
N ARG A 146 6.83 11.68 -24.01
CA ARG A 146 6.31 12.86 -24.71
C ARG A 146 4.99 13.30 -24.08
N ALA A 147 4.89 14.58 -23.82
CA ALA A 147 3.61 15.20 -23.52
C ALA A 147 2.73 15.08 -24.77
N ASP A 148 1.64 14.32 -24.63
CA ASP A 148 0.61 14.25 -25.67
C ASP A 148 -0.65 14.97 -25.16
N PRO A 149 -0.99 16.15 -25.72
CA PRO A 149 -2.20 16.88 -25.36
C PRO A 149 -3.47 16.05 -25.51
N ARG A 150 -3.48 15.05 -26.41
CA ARG A 150 -4.63 14.15 -26.60
C ARG A 150 -4.84 13.23 -25.39
N SER A 151 -3.75 12.78 -24.74
CA SER A 151 -3.83 11.98 -23.52
C SER A 151 -4.50 12.75 -22.39
N TYR A 152 -4.16 14.03 -22.20
CA TYR A 152 -4.83 14.89 -21.23
C TYR A 152 -6.29 15.16 -21.62
N GLY A 153 -6.61 15.30 -22.91
CA GLY A 153 -7.98 15.43 -23.40
C GLY A 153 -8.86 14.25 -23.00
N GLY A 154 -8.37 13.04 -23.26
CA GLY A 154 -9.06 11.80 -22.87
C GLY A 154 -9.22 11.64 -21.36
N LEU A 155 -8.20 11.98 -20.56
CA LEU A 155 -8.30 11.97 -19.10
C LEU A 155 -9.34 12.97 -18.58
N ARG A 156 -9.38 14.18 -19.15
CA ARG A 156 -10.38 15.20 -18.82
C ARG A 156 -11.80 14.71 -19.10
N GLU A 157 -12.05 14.14 -20.28
CA GLU A 157 -13.39 13.65 -20.66
C GLU A 157 -13.87 12.59 -19.67
N ARG A 158 -13.03 11.60 -19.38
CA ARG A 158 -13.37 10.55 -18.42
C ARG A 158 -13.52 11.05 -16.97
N LEU A 159 -12.73 12.06 -16.57
CA LEU A 159 -12.91 12.71 -15.27
C LEU A 159 -14.29 13.37 -15.18
N VAL A 160 -14.69 14.13 -16.21
CA VAL A 160 -15.98 14.80 -16.27
C VAL A 160 -17.12 13.78 -16.23
N GLU A 161 -17.04 12.73 -17.04
CA GLU A 161 -18.02 11.62 -17.04
C GLU A 161 -18.09 10.94 -15.66
N GLY A 162 -16.93 10.73 -15.02
CA GLY A 162 -16.84 10.18 -13.68
C GLY A 162 -17.58 11.03 -12.65
N PHE A 163 -17.36 12.34 -12.64
CA PHE A 163 -18.08 13.27 -11.74
C PHE A 163 -19.58 13.26 -11.98
N GLN A 164 -20.02 13.25 -13.24
CA GLN A 164 -21.44 13.18 -13.58
C GLN A 164 -22.10 11.85 -13.17
N SER A 165 -21.31 10.80 -13.04
CA SER A 165 -21.75 9.45 -12.69
C SER A 165 -21.69 9.17 -11.18
N LEU A 166 -21.15 10.07 -10.36
CA LEU A 166 -21.08 9.90 -8.91
C LEU A 166 -22.48 9.80 -8.31
N LYS A 167 -22.68 8.78 -7.49
CA LYS A 167 -23.94 8.58 -6.77
C LYS A 167 -24.15 9.66 -5.70
N ASP A 168 -23.08 10.04 -5.02
CA ASP A 168 -23.05 11.15 -4.08
C ASP A 168 -21.82 12.04 -4.37
N PRO A 169 -22.00 13.16 -5.08
CA PRO A 169 -20.90 14.06 -5.40
C PRO A 169 -20.36 14.83 -4.19
N LEU A 170 -21.04 14.80 -3.05
CA LEU A 170 -20.58 15.43 -1.81
C LEU A 170 -19.82 14.48 -0.90
N ASP A 171 -19.77 13.19 -1.22
CA ASP A 171 -18.94 12.23 -0.51
C ASP A 171 -17.47 12.40 -0.89
N ALA A 172 -16.66 12.89 0.06
CA ALA A 172 -15.22 13.11 -0.14
C ALA A 172 -14.47 11.83 -0.51
N GLY A 173 -14.94 10.66 -0.07
CA GLY A 173 -14.34 9.36 -0.40
C GLY A 173 -14.48 9.01 -1.89
N SER A 174 -15.68 9.20 -2.43
CA SER A 174 -15.97 8.96 -3.85
C SER A 174 -15.21 9.95 -4.76
N VAL A 175 -15.16 11.22 -4.38
CA VAL A 175 -14.38 12.27 -5.07
C VAL A 175 -12.89 11.93 -5.02
N MET A 176 -12.37 11.50 -3.86
CA MET A 176 -10.99 11.09 -3.70
C MET A 176 -10.62 9.92 -4.62
N SER A 177 -11.50 8.92 -4.76
CA SER A 177 -11.30 7.78 -5.67
C SER A 177 -11.24 8.18 -7.13
N LEU A 178 -12.07 9.15 -7.57
CA LEU A 178 -11.98 9.71 -8.93
C LEU A 178 -10.68 10.47 -9.17
N LEU A 179 -10.28 11.29 -8.20
CA LEU A 179 -9.00 12.02 -8.29
C LEU A 179 -7.81 11.05 -8.27
N GLU A 180 -7.87 9.96 -7.49
CA GLU A 180 -6.86 8.92 -7.53
C GLU A 180 -6.75 8.31 -8.93
N ARG A 181 -7.88 7.96 -9.53
CA ARG A 181 -7.90 7.34 -10.86
C ARG A 181 -7.32 8.24 -11.94
N TYR A 182 -7.74 9.49 -12.02
CA TYR A 182 -7.39 10.37 -13.13
C TYR A 182 -6.29 11.38 -12.82
N GLY A 183 -5.96 11.61 -11.56
CA GLY A 183 -4.95 12.56 -11.11
C GLY A 183 -3.60 11.97 -10.71
N SER A 184 -3.49 10.64 -10.54
CA SER A 184 -2.28 9.99 -10.02
C SER A 184 -1.06 10.09 -10.94
N PHE A 185 -1.25 10.18 -12.26
CA PHE A 185 -0.18 10.36 -13.24
C PHE A 185 -0.19 11.75 -13.88
N VAL A 186 -0.84 12.71 -13.22
CA VAL A 186 -0.88 14.12 -13.64
C VAL A 186 -0.07 14.94 -12.64
N ARG A 187 0.88 15.72 -13.12
CA ARG A 187 1.72 16.61 -12.30
C ARG A 187 0.88 17.72 -11.64
N SER A 188 1.04 17.95 -10.33
CA SER A 188 0.28 18.98 -9.59
C SER A 188 0.68 20.42 -9.93
N THR A 189 1.88 20.65 -10.44
CA THR A 189 2.41 21.98 -10.78
C THR A 189 2.71 22.08 -12.26
N THR A 190 2.57 23.27 -12.83
CA THR A 190 2.99 23.60 -14.19
C THR A 190 4.24 24.49 -14.23
N ALA A 191 4.75 24.90 -13.08
CA ALA A 191 5.95 25.74 -12.97
C ALA A 191 7.20 24.94 -13.36
N ARG A 192 8.00 25.48 -14.32
CA ARG A 192 9.26 24.84 -14.78
C ARG A 192 10.33 24.74 -13.70
N ALA A 193 10.30 25.60 -12.71
CA ALA A 193 11.27 25.59 -11.62
C ALA A 193 10.99 24.51 -10.56
N ASP A 194 9.79 23.92 -10.56
CA ASP A 194 9.42 22.85 -9.65
C ASP A 194 9.97 21.49 -10.12
N THR A 195 10.33 20.62 -9.18
CA THR A 195 10.80 19.25 -9.46
C THR A 195 9.77 18.41 -10.21
N GLY A 196 8.47 18.65 -10.00
CA GLY A 196 7.37 18.02 -10.73
C GLY A 196 7.18 16.54 -10.40
N ASP A 197 7.49 16.15 -9.20
CA ASP A 197 7.44 14.78 -8.69
C ASP A 197 6.20 14.48 -7.84
N ILE A 198 5.32 15.46 -7.66
CA ILE A 198 4.06 15.32 -6.91
C ILE A 198 2.88 15.25 -7.88
N SER A 199 2.06 14.20 -7.74
CA SER A 199 0.83 14.07 -8.52
C SER A 199 -0.26 15.02 -8.05
N LEU A 200 -1.21 15.31 -8.95
CA LEU A 200 -2.40 16.11 -8.62
C LEU A 200 -3.21 15.44 -7.51
N TYR A 201 -3.32 14.11 -7.53
CA TYR A 201 -3.99 13.35 -6.49
C TYR A 201 -3.28 13.43 -5.13
N ASP A 202 -1.97 13.17 -5.08
CA ASP A 202 -1.24 13.19 -3.80
C ASP A 202 -1.31 14.59 -3.17
N HIS A 203 -1.15 15.64 -3.97
CA HIS A 203 -1.29 17.01 -3.51
C HIS A 203 -2.69 17.33 -2.99
N ALA A 204 -3.74 17.00 -3.74
CA ALA A 204 -5.13 17.24 -3.33
C ALA A 204 -5.46 16.52 -2.02
N ARG A 205 -5.04 15.25 -1.88
CA ARG A 205 -5.30 14.44 -0.69
C ARG A 205 -4.55 14.95 0.54
N THR A 206 -3.27 15.30 0.40
CA THR A 206 -2.47 15.82 1.53
C THR A 206 -2.92 17.21 1.94
N THR A 207 -3.27 18.07 0.99
CA THR A 207 -3.91 19.36 1.26
C THR A 207 -5.21 19.18 2.04
N ALA A 208 -6.06 18.21 1.65
CA ALA A 208 -7.29 17.91 2.38
C ALA A 208 -7.04 17.43 3.81
N ALA A 209 -6.07 16.52 4.00
CA ALA A 209 -5.70 16.05 5.33
C ALA A 209 -5.22 17.18 6.25
N ILE A 210 -4.39 18.07 5.75
CA ILE A 210 -3.90 19.25 6.48
C ILE A 210 -5.03 20.22 6.77
N ALA A 211 -5.90 20.50 5.79
CA ALA A 211 -7.03 21.42 5.94
C ALA A 211 -8.01 20.96 7.03
N VAL A 212 -8.33 19.66 7.05
CA VAL A 212 -9.16 19.05 8.09
C VAL A 212 -8.54 19.21 9.48
N CYS A 213 -7.22 19.05 9.61
CA CYS A 213 -6.52 19.24 10.89
C CYS A 213 -6.56 20.69 11.35
N ILE A 214 -6.33 21.65 10.46
CA ILE A 214 -6.43 23.08 10.78
C ILE A 214 -7.86 23.41 11.23
N ALA A 215 -8.88 22.99 10.46
CA ALA A 215 -10.28 23.28 10.76
C ALA A 215 -10.73 22.63 12.09
N GLY A 216 -10.37 21.38 12.33
CA GLY A 216 -10.70 20.66 13.56
C GLY A 216 -10.08 21.30 14.80
N HIS A 217 -8.81 21.71 14.72
CA HIS A 217 -8.14 22.42 15.83
C HIS A 217 -8.74 23.81 16.08
N LEU A 218 -9.11 24.56 15.03
CA LEU A 218 -9.78 25.85 15.18
C LEU A 218 -11.16 25.70 15.85
N ALA A 219 -11.89 24.64 15.49
CA ALA A 219 -13.19 24.33 16.12
C ALA A 219 -13.04 23.99 17.61
N GLU A 220 -12.02 23.20 17.99
CA GLU A 220 -11.70 22.83 19.37
C GLU A 220 -11.35 24.05 20.22
N THR A 221 -10.55 24.96 19.67
CA THR A 221 -10.07 26.15 20.40
C THR A 221 -11.04 27.33 20.35
N GLY A 222 -12.14 27.22 19.59
CA GLY A 222 -13.07 28.33 19.36
C GLY A 222 -12.44 29.50 18.59
N SER A 223 -11.34 29.26 17.88
CA SER A 223 -10.61 30.29 17.14
C SER A 223 -11.27 30.60 15.81
N GLU A 224 -11.36 31.88 15.45
CA GLU A 224 -11.88 32.34 14.18
C GLU A 224 -10.90 32.02 13.03
N PRO A 225 -11.35 31.48 11.87
CA PRO A 225 -10.49 31.16 10.73
C PRO A 225 -10.10 32.41 9.93
N THR A 226 -9.43 33.36 10.58
CA THR A 226 -8.82 34.52 9.91
C THR A 226 -7.54 34.09 9.19
N LEU A 227 -7.09 34.83 8.15
CA LEU A 227 -5.83 34.54 7.46
C LEU A 227 -4.67 34.45 8.42
N ARG A 228 -4.54 35.41 9.35
CA ARG A 228 -3.49 35.40 10.38
C ARG A 228 -3.52 34.13 11.22
N GLU A 229 -4.70 33.64 11.61
CA GLU A 229 -4.80 32.47 12.47
C GLU A 229 -4.54 31.17 11.68
N VAL A 230 -5.10 31.01 10.45
CA VAL A 230 -4.87 29.80 9.67
C VAL A 230 -3.40 29.62 9.25
N GLU A 231 -2.66 30.70 9.02
CA GLU A 231 -1.24 30.69 8.64
C GLU A 231 -0.28 30.45 9.81
N ARG A 232 -0.76 30.42 11.06
CA ARG A 232 0.10 30.16 12.23
C ARG A 232 0.72 28.78 12.17
N ARG A 233 2.05 28.70 12.23
CA ARG A 233 2.83 27.46 12.16
C ARG A 233 3.29 26.95 13.52
N ASP A 234 3.26 27.77 14.55
CA ASP A 234 3.73 27.51 15.91
C ASP A 234 2.77 26.68 16.77
N ARG A 235 1.56 26.40 16.27
CA ARG A 235 0.54 25.63 17.00
C ARG A 235 0.64 24.15 16.70
N GLU A 236 0.51 23.32 17.73
CA GLU A 236 0.39 21.86 17.63
C GLU A 236 -1.01 21.49 17.15
N ARG A 237 -1.29 21.68 15.86
CA ARG A 237 -2.58 21.42 15.23
C ARG A 237 -2.73 20.00 14.74
N PHE A 238 -1.63 19.30 14.60
CA PHE A 238 -1.55 18.00 13.98
C PHE A 238 -1.24 16.94 15.01
N LEU A 239 -1.89 15.78 14.86
CA LEU A 239 -1.62 14.57 15.59
C LEU A 239 -1.25 13.48 14.59
N PHE A 240 0.04 13.17 14.49
CA PHE A 240 0.51 12.11 13.61
C PHE A 240 0.30 10.77 14.32
N VAL A 241 -0.47 9.85 13.71
CA VAL A 241 -0.89 8.59 14.32
C VAL A 241 -0.35 7.42 13.54
N ARG A 242 0.13 6.40 14.23
CA ARG A 242 0.54 5.13 13.63
C ARG A 242 0.01 3.97 14.43
N GLY A 243 -0.67 3.06 13.73
CA GLY A 243 -1.06 1.75 14.22
C GLY A 243 -0.19 0.66 13.62
N ASP A 244 0.09 -0.38 14.42
CA ASP A 244 0.90 -1.52 14.01
C ASP A 244 0.44 -2.78 14.74
N ILE A 245 0.03 -3.80 14.00
CA ILE A 245 -0.39 -5.09 14.54
C ILE A 245 0.85 -5.97 14.70
N SER A 246 1.18 -6.29 15.93
CA SER A 246 2.30 -7.18 16.26
C SER A 246 1.83 -8.65 16.29
N GLY A 247 2.76 -9.58 15.96
CA GLY A 247 2.48 -11.02 15.95
C GLY A 247 2.04 -11.55 14.58
N VAL A 248 2.06 -10.70 13.55
CA VAL A 248 1.61 -10.99 12.17
C VAL A 248 2.21 -12.29 11.63
N GLN A 249 3.54 -12.44 11.66
CA GLN A 249 4.21 -13.63 11.11
C GLN A 249 3.80 -14.90 11.84
N ARG A 250 3.81 -14.88 13.17
CA ARG A 250 3.38 -16.03 13.97
C ARG A 250 1.92 -16.40 13.65
N PHE A 251 1.02 -15.43 13.60
CA PHE A 251 -0.37 -15.67 13.26
C PHE A 251 -0.54 -16.26 11.85
N ILE A 252 0.16 -15.75 10.84
CA ILE A 252 0.03 -16.25 9.47
C ILE A 252 0.57 -17.68 9.36
N TYR A 253 1.74 -17.99 9.92
CA TYR A 253 2.45 -19.23 9.65
C TYR A 253 2.12 -20.40 10.59
N THR A 254 1.46 -20.16 11.72
CA THR A 254 1.01 -21.24 12.63
C THR A 254 -0.22 -21.94 12.03
N ILE A 255 0.01 -22.81 11.05
CA ILE A 255 -1.02 -23.57 10.36
C ILE A 255 -0.53 -24.98 10.09
N THR A 256 -1.41 -25.98 10.26
CA THR A 256 -1.14 -27.34 9.84
C THR A 256 -1.15 -27.49 8.32
N SER A 257 -0.51 -28.51 7.77
CA SER A 257 -0.22 -28.65 6.34
C SER A 257 -1.45 -28.84 5.42
N ARG A 258 -2.59 -29.31 5.93
CA ARG A 258 -3.80 -29.54 5.11
C ARG A 258 -4.53 -28.22 4.83
N GLY A 259 -4.79 -27.90 3.55
CA GLY A 259 -5.44 -26.66 3.13
C GLY A 259 -4.64 -25.38 3.45
N ALA A 260 -3.34 -25.53 3.72
CA ALA A 260 -2.48 -24.48 4.24
C ALA A 260 -2.48 -23.20 3.38
N LEU A 261 -2.39 -23.32 2.05
CA LEU A 261 -2.30 -22.15 1.16
C LEU A 261 -3.55 -21.26 1.21
N ARG A 262 -4.74 -21.88 1.23
CA ARG A 262 -6.01 -21.15 1.37
C ARG A 262 -6.10 -20.44 2.71
N MET A 263 -5.72 -21.13 3.79
CA MET A 263 -5.75 -20.58 5.14
C MET A 263 -4.73 -19.45 5.33
N LEU A 264 -3.53 -19.57 4.77
CA LEU A 264 -2.52 -18.53 4.76
C LEU A 264 -3.06 -17.22 4.20
N ARG A 265 -3.66 -17.31 3.02
CA ARG A 265 -4.21 -16.15 2.32
C ARG A 265 -5.38 -15.52 3.10
N ALA A 266 -6.25 -16.35 3.67
CA ALA A 266 -7.34 -15.86 4.50
C ALA A 266 -6.83 -15.14 5.77
N ARG A 267 -5.78 -15.65 6.40
CA ARG A 267 -5.15 -15.00 7.55
C ARG A 267 -4.45 -13.69 7.19
N SER A 268 -3.73 -13.68 6.08
CA SER A 268 -3.10 -12.46 5.58
C SER A 268 -4.14 -11.39 5.25
N PHE A 269 -5.18 -11.75 4.52
CA PHE A 269 -6.28 -10.83 4.20
C PHE A 269 -7.04 -10.34 5.45
N PHE A 270 -7.24 -11.21 6.44
CA PHE A 270 -7.84 -10.84 7.72
C PHE A 270 -7.04 -9.75 8.44
N LEU A 271 -5.70 -9.86 8.46
CA LEU A 271 -4.84 -8.84 9.08
C LEU A 271 -4.89 -7.50 8.32
N GLU A 272 -4.96 -7.55 7.02
CA GLU A 272 -5.11 -6.37 6.19
C GLU A 272 -6.47 -5.68 6.44
N LEU A 273 -7.54 -6.47 6.46
CA LEU A 273 -8.89 -5.97 6.78
C LEU A 273 -8.97 -5.46 8.23
N LEU A 274 -8.27 -6.09 9.17
CA LEU A 274 -8.20 -5.62 10.56
C LEU A 274 -7.51 -4.27 10.66
N ALA A 275 -6.38 -4.07 9.99
CA ALA A 275 -5.67 -2.78 9.98
C ALA A 275 -6.54 -1.66 9.38
N GLU A 276 -7.22 -1.95 8.26
CA GLU A 276 -8.16 -1.03 7.62
C GLU A 276 -9.35 -0.71 8.54
N HIS A 277 -9.95 -1.74 9.16
CA HIS A 277 -11.06 -1.58 10.09
C HIS A 277 -10.69 -0.67 11.27
N VAL A 278 -9.53 -0.91 11.89
CA VAL A 278 -9.05 -0.10 13.02
C VAL A 278 -8.82 1.36 12.59
N ALA A 279 -8.18 1.58 11.44
CA ALA A 279 -7.97 2.93 10.91
C ALA A 279 -9.29 3.65 10.64
N ALA A 280 -10.25 2.98 9.99
CA ALA A 280 -11.59 3.51 9.72
C ALA A 280 -12.37 3.83 11.02
N GLU A 281 -12.25 3.00 12.06
CA GLU A 281 -12.89 3.24 13.36
C GLU A 281 -12.29 4.43 14.11
N VAL A 282 -10.97 4.64 14.03
CA VAL A 282 -10.33 5.85 14.58
C VAL A 282 -10.88 7.10 13.88
N LEU A 283 -10.87 7.11 12.55
CA LEU A 283 -11.41 8.25 11.77
C LEU A 283 -12.87 8.53 12.09
N ARG A 284 -13.70 7.50 12.07
CA ARG A 284 -15.14 7.62 12.35
C ARG A 284 -15.42 8.19 13.74
N ARG A 285 -14.69 7.72 14.77
CA ARG A 285 -14.88 8.21 16.14
C ARG A 285 -14.34 9.62 16.34
N ALA A 286 -13.26 9.96 15.66
CA ALA A 286 -12.74 11.33 15.66
C ALA A 286 -13.58 12.29 14.80
N GLY A 287 -14.57 11.81 14.03
CA GLY A 287 -15.35 12.61 13.09
C GLY A 287 -14.52 13.16 11.93
N VAL A 288 -13.48 12.45 11.53
CA VAL A 288 -12.50 12.89 10.51
C VAL A 288 -12.69 12.10 9.21
N PRO A 289 -12.72 12.78 8.04
CA PRO A 289 -12.86 12.13 6.74
C PRO A 289 -11.69 11.19 6.41
N ARG A 290 -11.93 10.26 5.48
CA ARG A 290 -10.92 9.30 4.99
C ARG A 290 -9.70 9.95 4.31
N THR A 291 -9.78 11.18 3.86
CA THR A 291 -8.63 11.95 3.34
C THR A 291 -7.44 11.95 4.29
N ASN A 292 -7.69 11.78 5.58
CA ASN A 292 -6.72 11.76 6.65
C ASN A 292 -6.08 10.37 6.90
N LEU A 293 -6.49 9.33 6.17
CA LEU A 293 -5.78 8.05 6.12
C LEU A 293 -4.66 8.14 5.09
N LEU A 294 -3.41 8.16 5.54
CA LEU A 294 -2.23 8.31 4.69
C LEU A 294 -1.77 6.99 4.07
N PHE A 295 -1.84 5.94 4.87
CA PHE A 295 -1.35 4.62 4.50
C PHE A 295 -2.09 3.53 5.27
N VAL A 296 -2.35 2.40 4.62
CA VAL A 296 -2.75 1.15 5.24
C VAL A 296 -2.15 -0.04 4.48
N GLY A 297 -1.48 -0.94 5.19
CA GLY A 297 -0.87 -2.14 4.61
C GLY A 297 0.14 -2.77 5.54
N GLY A 298 0.50 -4.03 5.28
CA GLY A 298 1.47 -4.75 6.10
C GLY A 298 1.08 -4.94 7.57
N GLY A 299 -0.21 -4.91 7.91
CA GLY A 299 -0.67 -4.92 9.30
C GLY A 299 -0.51 -3.59 10.02
N GLY A 300 -0.12 -2.51 9.32
CA GLY A 300 0.02 -1.16 9.88
C GLY A 300 -0.79 -0.12 9.14
N PHE A 301 -0.94 1.05 9.75
CA PHE A 301 -1.59 2.21 9.13
C PHE A 301 -1.05 3.52 9.70
N GLN A 302 -1.28 4.62 8.97
CA GLN A 302 -0.90 5.96 9.38
C GLN A 302 -2.03 6.95 9.10
N LEU A 303 -2.28 7.85 10.06
CA LEU A 303 -3.28 8.90 9.98
C LEU A 303 -2.65 10.25 10.33
N LEU A 304 -3.21 11.31 9.77
CA LEU A 304 -2.98 12.67 10.26
C LEU A 304 -4.31 13.19 10.80
N LEU A 305 -4.43 13.36 12.12
CA LEU A 305 -5.66 13.82 12.77
C LEU A 305 -5.51 15.26 13.27
N PRO A 306 -6.60 15.99 13.45
CA PRO A 306 -6.56 17.24 14.21
C PRO A 306 -6.18 16.91 15.66
N ASN A 307 -5.31 17.72 16.27
CA ASN A 307 -4.94 17.61 17.67
C ASN A 307 -6.08 18.16 18.55
N THR A 308 -7.04 17.30 18.86
CA THR A 308 -8.26 17.58 19.61
C THR A 308 -8.51 16.50 20.64
N SER A 309 -9.34 16.82 21.66
CA SER A 309 -9.80 15.86 22.68
C SER A 309 -10.49 14.65 22.02
N ALA A 310 -11.36 14.89 21.03
CA ALA A 310 -12.08 13.84 20.31
C ALA A 310 -11.11 12.87 19.58
N SER A 311 -10.03 13.38 18.99
CA SER A 311 -9.00 12.53 18.38
C SER A 311 -8.27 11.67 19.40
N GLY A 312 -7.92 12.24 20.56
CA GLY A 312 -7.28 11.52 21.67
C GLY A 312 -8.16 10.41 22.21
N GLU A 313 -9.43 10.70 22.49
CA GLU A 313 -10.43 9.73 22.96
C GLU A 313 -10.69 8.62 21.93
N ALA A 314 -10.73 8.97 20.63
CA ALA A 314 -10.90 8.00 19.56
C ALA A 314 -9.74 6.99 19.52
N ILE A 315 -8.50 7.47 19.60
CA ILE A 315 -7.28 6.64 19.60
C ILE A 315 -7.29 5.68 20.79
N GLU A 316 -7.45 6.19 22.00
CA GLU A 316 -7.42 5.38 23.21
C GLU A 316 -8.59 4.39 23.28
N GLY A 317 -9.81 4.84 22.93
CA GLY A 317 -10.99 3.99 22.93
C GLY A 317 -10.92 2.86 21.90
N VAL A 318 -10.37 3.13 20.70
CA VAL A 318 -10.17 2.10 19.66
C VAL A 318 -9.05 1.15 20.07
N ARG A 319 -7.92 1.65 20.58
CA ARG A 319 -6.80 0.82 21.07
C ARG A 319 -7.27 -0.16 22.17
N ALA A 320 -7.97 0.33 23.17
CA ALA A 320 -8.46 -0.47 24.30
C ALA A 320 -9.45 -1.56 23.82
N ARG A 321 -10.43 -1.18 23.00
CA ARG A 321 -11.46 -2.10 22.48
C ARG A 321 -10.87 -3.16 21.55
N THR A 322 -10.02 -2.76 20.62
CA THR A 322 -9.37 -3.69 19.69
C THR A 322 -8.47 -4.66 20.44
N ASN A 323 -7.66 -4.20 21.40
CA ASN A 323 -6.81 -5.09 22.18
C ASN A 323 -7.64 -6.03 23.10
N ALA A 324 -8.83 -5.61 23.58
CA ALA A 324 -9.76 -6.50 24.24
C ALA A 324 -10.26 -7.62 23.31
N TYR A 325 -10.63 -7.26 22.08
CA TYR A 325 -11.00 -8.22 21.05
C TYR A 325 -9.84 -9.18 20.72
N LEU A 326 -8.64 -8.65 20.49
CA LEU A 326 -7.46 -9.45 20.15
C LEU A 326 -7.05 -10.41 21.29
N ALA A 327 -7.10 -9.97 22.53
CA ALA A 327 -6.82 -10.82 23.69
C ALA A 327 -7.85 -11.97 23.80
N ARG A 328 -9.13 -11.69 23.59
CA ARG A 328 -10.20 -12.67 23.66
C ARG A 328 -10.13 -13.69 22.53
N GLU A 329 -9.97 -13.22 21.27
CA GLU A 329 -10.03 -14.09 20.08
C GLU A 329 -8.70 -14.78 19.77
N PHE A 330 -7.58 -14.16 20.12
CA PHE A 330 -6.23 -14.60 19.72
C PHE A 330 -5.29 -14.89 20.89
N GLY A 331 -5.76 -14.76 22.14
CA GLY A 331 -5.00 -15.18 23.33
C GLY A 331 -3.64 -14.51 23.48
N GLY A 332 -3.45 -13.30 22.96
CA GLY A 332 -2.17 -12.58 23.00
C GLY A 332 -1.24 -12.79 21.79
N ASP A 333 -1.61 -13.62 20.81
CA ASP A 333 -0.83 -13.79 19.59
C ASP A 333 -0.77 -12.50 18.75
N LEU A 334 -1.86 -11.74 18.73
CA LEU A 334 -1.96 -10.46 18.04
C LEU A 334 -2.13 -9.32 19.05
N TYR A 335 -1.47 -8.19 18.81
CA TYR A 335 -1.54 -6.99 19.62
C TYR A 335 -1.50 -5.75 18.75
N LEU A 336 -2.39 -4.79 18.99
CA LEU A 336 -2.38 -3.48 18.36
C LEU A 336 -1.57 -2.48 19.19
N ALA A 337 -0.40 -2.07 18.68
CA ALA A 337 0.24 -0.84 19.13
C ALA A 337 -0.36 0.34 18.34
N LEU A 338 -0.85 1.35 19.03
CA LEU A 338 -1.46 2.54 18.43
C LEU A 338 -0.94 3.78 19.16
N ALA A 339 -0.07 4.51 18.51
CA ALA A 339 0.62 5.67 19.08
C ALA A 339 0.35 6.93 18.29
N ALA A 340 0.39 8.07 18.97
CA ALA A 340 0.20 9.39 18.41
C ALA A 340 1.29 10.34 18.87
N GLU A 341 1.70 11.27 18.01
CA GLU A 341 2.66 12.33 18.28
C GLU A 341 2.07 13.68 17.88
N PRO A 342 1.82 14.61 18.82
CA PRO A 342 1.42 15.96 18.49
C PRO A 342 2.57 16.71 17.79
N CYS A 343 2.23 17.50 16.79
CA CYS A 343 3.22 18.30 16.07
C CYS A 343 2.65 19.60 15.50
N THR A 344 3.57 20.54 15.28
CA THR A 344 3.32 21.81 14.59
C THR A 344 3.41 21.63 13.08
N ALA A 345 3.22 22.69 12.31
CA ALA A 345 3.44 22.69 10.86
C ALA A 345 4.87 22.28 10.48
N GLU A 346 5.88 22.64 11.28
CA GLU A 346 7.26 22.21 11.07
C GLU A 346 7.43 20.71 11.29
N GLY A 347 6.66 20.11 12.20
CA GLY A 347 6.68 18.66 12.46
C GLY A 347 6.14 17.78 11.32
N ILE A 348 5.53 18.35 10.28
CA ILE A 348 5.11 17.64 9.06
C ILE A 348 5.95 18.02 7.82
N THR A 349 7.02 18.82 7.98
CA THR A 349 7.90 19.28 6.90
C THR A 349 9.37 19.19 7.30
N GLY A 350 10.26 19.02 6.33
CA GLY A 350 11.71 19.08 6.51
C GLY A 350 12.26 18.11 7.56
N GLU A 351 13.21 18.59 8.36
CA GLU A 351 13.80 17.82 9.46
C GLU A 351 12.79 17.53 10.58
N GLY A 352 11.82 18.43 10.80
CA GLY A 352 10.76 18.24 11.78
C GLY A 352 9.95 16.97 11.53
N LEU A 353 9.64 16.64 10.27
CA LEU A 353 8.95 15.41 9.91
C LEU A 353 9.76 14.17 10.33
N SER A 354 11.07 14.17 10.08
CA SER A 354 11.97 13.08 10.51
C SER A 354 11.97 12.92 12.04
N GLY A 355 11.96 14.02 12.78
CA GLY A 355 11.84 14.05 14.24
C GLY A 355 10.52 13.46 14.75
N THR A 356 9.40 13.87 14.15
CA THR A 356 8.05 13.37 14.46
C THR A 356 7.95 11.85 14.22
N LEU A 357 8.44 11.38 13.08
CA LEU A 357 8.45 9.94 12.75
C LEU A 357 9.32 9.13 13.72
N ALA A 358 10.48 9.66 14.13
CA ALA A 358 11.34 9.02 15.12
C ALA A 358 10.70 8.96 16.51
N ALA A 359 10.03 10.01 16.95
CA ALA A 359 9.29 10.05 18.21
C ALA A 359 8.15 9.02 18.21
N LEU A 360 7.38 8.96 17.12
CA LEU A 360 6.29 8.02 16.95
C LEU A 360 6.78 6.56 16.97
N ALA A 361 7.90 6.26 16.31
CA ALA A 361 8.52 4.95 16.32
C ALA A 361 8.94 4.51 17.75
N ARG A 362 9.51 5.42 18.55
CA ARG A 362 9.85 5.16 19.96
C ARG A 362 8.61 4.83 20.79
N ARG A 363 7.51 5.60 20.64
CA ARG A 363 6.25 5.36 21.34
C ARG A 363 5.65 3.99 20.99
N LEU A 364 5.64 3.63 19.70
CA LEU A 364 5.19 2.31 19.25
C LEU A 364 6.03 1.18 19.84
N SER A 365 7.35 1.32 19.82
CA SER A 365 8.26 0.33 20.39
C SER A 365 8.03 0.14 21.90
N ALA A 366 7.80 1.24 22.63
CA ALA A 366 7.46 1.19 24.05
C ALA A 366 6.14 0.43 24.32
N GLN A 367 5.10 0.67 23.51
CA GLN A 367 3.84 -0.07 23.62
C GLN A 367 4.02 -1.56 23.28
N LYS A 368 4.79 -1.88 22.24
CA LYS A 368 5.10 -3.27 21.88
C LYS A 368 5.87 -4.02 22.97
N ALA A 369 6.72 -3.34 23.72
CA ALA A 369 7.43 -3.92 24.87
C ALA A 369 6.51 -4.17 26.09
N ARG A 370 5.35 -3.51 26.16
CA ARG A 370 4.38 -3.59 27.25
C ARG A 370 3.03 -4.14 26.80
N ARG A 371 3.05 -5.17 25.95
CA ARG A 371 1.83 -5.76 25.41
C ARG A 371 0.87 -6.18 26.52
N PHE A 372 -0.39 -5.77 26.39
CA PHE A 372 -1.47 -6.16 27.29
C PHE A 372 -1.21 -5.86 28.78
N GLU A 373 -0.31 -4.91 29.12
CA GLU A 373 -0.01 -4.55 30.52
C GLU A 373 -1.27 -4.28 31.34
N GLU A 374 -2.25 -3.60 30.73
CA GLU A 374 -3.54 -3.27 31.36
C GLU A 374 -4.47 -4.49 31.51
N ARG A 375 -4.15 -5.60 30.87
CA ARG A 375 -4.99 -6.81 30.79
C ARG A 375 -4.30 -8.08 31.31
N LEU A 376 -3.15 -7.95 31.95
CA LEU A 376 -2.41 -9.07 32.52
C LEU A 376 -3.27 -9.93 33.47
N PRO A 377 -4.13 -9.33 34.36
CA PRO A 377 -5.00 -10.12 35.20
C PRO A 377 -6.02 -11.01 34.46
N GLU A 378 -6.45 -10.55 33.27
CA GLU A 378 -7.36 -11.31 32.41
C GLU A 378 -6.65 -12.44 31.65
N LEU A 379 -5.40 -12.19 31.22
CA LEU A 379 -4.58 -13.16 30.47
C LEU A 379 -4.00 -14.25 31.39
N PHE A 380 -3.61 -13.89 32.61
CA PHE A 380 -3.00 -14.78 33.61
C PHE A 380 -3.93 -15.08 34.79
N GLY A 381 -5.25 -14.89 34.63
CA GLY A 381 -6.26 -15.20 35.65
C GLY A 381 -6.29 -16.69 36.04
N GLU A 382 -7.24 -17.09 36.88
CA GLU A 382 -7.30 -18.45 37.41
C GLU A 382 -7.13 -19.51 36.30
N PRO A 383 -6.34 -20.60 36.59
CA PRO A 383 -6.18 -21.70 35.65
C PRO A 383 -7.57 -22.29 35.32
N ARG A 384 -7.88 -22.33 34.05
CA ARG A 384 -9.11 -22.94 33.55
C ARG A 384 -8.89 -24.43 33.37
N GLU A 385 -9.91 -25.22 33.64
CA GLU A 385 -9.84 -26.62 33.29
C GLU A 385 -9.66 -26.80 31.79
N PRO A 386 -8.66 -27.62 31.34
CA PRO A 386 -8.45 -27.87 29.93
C PRO A 386 -9.73 -28.47 29.34
N ALA A 387 -10.31 -27.83 28.34
CA ALA A 387 -11.41 -28.42 27.59
C ALA A 387 -10.89 -29.57 26.72
N PRO A 388 -11.66 -30.63 26.50
CA PRO A 388 -11.29 -31.71 25.62
C PRO A 388 -11.28 -31.21 24.16
N GLY A 389 -10.09 -31.18 23.55
CA GLY A 389 -9.91 -30.88 22.15
C GLY A 389 -8.96 -29.73 21.87
N THR A 390 -8.24 -29.83 20.79
CA THR A 390 -7.30 -28.84 20.25
C THR A 390 -7.72 -28.47 18.86
N CYS A 391 -7.64 -27.20 18.49
CA CYS A 391 -7.90 -26.78 17.13
C CYS A 391 -6.87 -27.42 16.16
N ALA A 392 -7.35 -28.20 15.22
CA ALA A 392 -6.50 -28.90 14.25
C ALA A 392 -5.67 -27.97 13.36
N VAL A 393 -5.98 -26.67 13.34
CA VAL A 393 -5.29 -25.67 12.51
C VAL A 393 -4.28 -24.85 13.31
N CYS A 394 -4.67 -24.24 14.42
CA CYS A 394 -3.80 -23.32 15.16
C CYS A 394 -3.22 -23.93 16.45
N GLY A 395 -3.59 -25.17 16.79
CA GLY A 395 -3.08 -25.85 17.97
C GLY A 395 -3.55 -25.28 19.31
N ARG A 396 -4.53 -24.38 19.33
CA ARG A 396 -5.10 -23.85 20.58
C ARG A 396 -6.03 -24.85 21.20
N ASP A 397 -5.97 -24.95 22.53
CA ASP A 397 -6.91 -25.76 23.29
C ASP A 397 -8.33 -25.19 23.17
N ALA A 398 -9.30 -26.07 23.03
CA ALA A 398 -10.72 -25.71 23.11
C ALA A 398 -11.02 -25.30 24.53
N ASP A 399 -11.33 -24.02 24.73
CA ASP A 399 -11.74 -23.49 26.06
C ASP A 399 -13.26 -23.49 26.14
N THR A 400 -13.81 -24.20 27.14
CA THR A 400 -15.26 -24.27 27.38
C THR A 400 -15.83 -22.86 27.56
N GLY A 401 -16.51 -22.38 26.51
CA GLY A 401 -17.18 -21.08 26.46
C GLY A 401 -16.56 -20.03 25.57
N ARG A 402 -15.30 -20.18 25.12
CA ARG A 402 -14.66 -19.23 24.14
C ARG A 402 -14.41 -19.84 22.77
N TYR A 403 -14.18 -21.15 22.70
CA TYR A 403 -13.83 -21.81 21.43
C TYR A 403 -14.66 -23.10 21.28
N GLU A 404 -15.89 -22.98 20.77
CA GLU A 404 -16.56 -24.16 20.26
C GLU A 404 -15.78 -24.69 19.05
N THR A 405 -15.33 -25.94 19.11
CA THR A 405 -14.80 -26.61 17.92
C THR A 405 -15.97 -26.90 16.97
N ARG A 406 -15.74 -26.61 15.68
CA ARG A 406 -16.70 -26.86 14.61
C ARG A 406 -16.07 -27.74 13.56
N GLY A 407 -16.78 -28.79 13.15
CA GLY A 407 -16.36 -29.62 12.04
C GLY A 407 -16.32 -28.82 10.74
N TYR A 408 -15.22 -28.90 10.01
CA TYR A 408 -15.02 -28.33 8.68
C TYR A 408 -14.51 -29.41 7.75
N GLU A 409 -15.24 -29.68 6.67
CA GLU A 409 -14.81 -30.56 5.60
C GLU A 409 -14.08 -29.75 4.51
N PRO A 410 -12.75 -29.91 4.35
CA PRO A 410 -11.96 -29.12 3.39
C PRO A 410 -12.36 -29.38 1.93
N SER A 411 -12.79 -30.61 1.62
CA SER A 411 -13.27 -31.06 0.32
C SER A 411 -14.22 -32.24 0.49
N SER A 412 -15.05 -32.52 -0.50
CA SER A 412 -15.96 -33.67 -0.46
C SER A 412 -15.17 -34.98 -0.34
N GLY A 413 -15.33 -35.71 0.79
CA GLY A 413 -14.67 -36.98 1.08
C GLY A 413 -13.40 -36.88 1.93
N GLU A 414 -12.98 -35.69 2.41
CA GLU A 414 -11.94 -35.54 3.41
C GLU A 414 -12.52 -35.60 4.83
N GLU A 415 -11.75 -36.14 5.78
CA GLU A 415 -12.12 -36.13 7.21
C GLU A 415 -12.38 -34.71 7.71
N ALA A 416 -13.47 -34.53 8.43
CA ALA A 416 -13.80 -33.26 9.05
C ALA A 416 -12.73 -32.86 10.05
N LEU A 417 -12.26 -31.60 9.97
CA LEU A 417 -11.29 -31.03 10.88
C LEU A 417 -12.01 -30.27 12.01
N GLU A 418 -11.68 -30.58 13.24
CA GLU A 418 -12.15 -29.82 14.41
C GLU A 418 -11.39 -28.49 14.50
N MET A 419 -12.09 -27.38 14.34
CA MET A 419 -11.50 -26.04 14.30
C MET A 419 -12.13 -25.11 15.35
N CYS A 420 -11.31 -24.25 15.94
CA CYS A 420 -11.84 -23.12 16.72
C CYS A 420 -12.64 -22.16 15.82
N GLY A 421 -13.53 -21.36 16.43
CA GLY A 421 -14.41 -20.44 15.70
C GLY A 421 -13.68 -19.50 14.72
N THR A 422 -12.53 -18.98 15.12
CA THR A 422 -11.69 -18.11 14.27
C THR A 422 -11.14 -18.87 13.05
N CYS A 423 -10.55 -20.06 13.25
CA CYS A 423 -10.03 -20.85 12.13
C CYS A 423 -11.16 -21.33 11.20
N HIS A 424 -12.33 -21.68 11.73
CA HIS A 424 -13.50 -22.03 10.96
C HIS A 424 -14.01 -20.84 10.11
N MET A 425 -14.08 -19.64 10.70
CA MET A 425 -14.44 -18.41 9.99
C MET A 425 -13.48 -18.14 8.81
N LEU A 426 -12.17 -18.21 9.06
CA LEU A 426 -11.13 -18.00 8.04
C LEU A 426 -11.15 -19.07 6.94
N ALA A 427 -11.38 -20.34 7.32
CA ALA A 427 -11.50 -21.43 6.37
C ALA A 427 -12.67 -21.22 5.39
N ARG A 428 -13.82 -20.82 5.91
CA ARG A 428 -14.99 -20.49 5.07
C ARG A 428 -14.75 -19.28 4.19
N ALA A 429 -14.23 -18.19 4.73
CA ALA A 429 -13.94 -16.99 3.98
C ALA A 429 -12.90 -17.23 2.87
N SER A 430 -11.95 -18.15 3.07
CA SER A 430 -10.92 -18.49 2.09
C SER A 430 -11.47 -18.95 0.74
N LEU A 431 -12.64 -19.59 0.75
CA LEU A 431 -13.29 -20.10 -0.48
C LEU A 431 -13.78 -18.97 -1.39
N GLY A 432 -14.26 -17.87 -0.79
CA GLY A 432 -14.77 -16.71 -1.54
C GLY A 432 -13.68 -15.72 -1.96
N LEU A 433 -12.54 -15.67 -1.28
CA LEU A 433 -11.55 -14.61 -1.41
C LEU A 433 -10.98 -14.44 -2.84
N VAL A 434 -10.87 -15.52 -3.61
CA VAL A 434 -10.30 -15.47 -4.97
C VAL A 434 -11.31 -14.95 -6.00
N ARG A 435 -12.62 -15.17 -5.75
CA ARG A 435 -13.68 -14.81 -6.68
C ARG A 435 -14.26 -13.43 -6.42
N SER A 436 -14.20 -12.98 -5.17
CA SER A 436 -14.85 -11.76 -4.75
C SER A 436 -14.02 -10.52 -5.09
N ALA A 437 -14.62 -9.56 -5.78
CA ALA A 437 -14.04 -8.27 -6.07
C ALA A 437 -14.38 -7.20 -5.01
N TYR A 438 -15.33 -7.50 -4.11
CA TYR A 438 -15.86 -6.54 -3.14
C TYR A 438 -16.04 -7.13 -1.74
N LEU A 439 -16.07 -6.24 -0.74
CA LEU A 439 -16.58 -6.52 0.60
C LEU A 439 -17.83 -5.66 0.86
N ARG A 440 -18.82 -6.27 1.51
CA ARG A 440 -20.05 -5.61 2.00
C ARG A 440 -20.27 -5.93 3.48
N ALA A 441 -21.26 -5.32 4.11
CA ALA A 441 -21.70 -5.75 5.44
C ALA A 441 -22.17 -7.21 5.41
N GLY A 442 -21.74 -8.04 6.39
CA GLY A 442 -22.06 -9.47 6.44
C GLY A 442 -21.33 -10.22 7.55
N ARG A 443 -21.11 -11.53 7.39
CA ARG A 443 -20.63 -12.40 8.47
C ARG A 443 -19.48 -13.34 8.08
N ASP A 444 -18.80 -13.09 6.95
CA ASP A 444 -17.66 -13.94 6.57
C ASP A 444 -16.42 -13.60 7.44
N PHE A 445 -16.29 -12.33 7.83
CA PHE A 445 -15.29 -11.86 8.79
C PHE A 445 -15.97 -11.04 9.86
N MET A 446 -15.72 -11.38 11.11
CA MET A 446 -16.20 -10.63 12.29
C MET A 446 -15.00 -9.96 12.96
N LEU A 447 -15.01 -8.62 13.01
CA LEU A 447 -13.95 -7.81 13.57
C LEU A 447 -14.54 -6.85 14.60
N ASP A 448 -14.24 -7.08 15.88
CA ASP A 448 -14.61 -6.17 16.96
C ASP A 448 -16.09 -5.70 16.92
N GLY A 449 -17.02 -6.64 16.66
CA GLY A 449 -18.45 -6.36 16.53
C GLY A 449 -18.94 -5.94 15.15
N SER A 450 -18.04 -5.62 14.23
CA SER A 450 -18.36 -5.32 12.83
C SER A 450 -18.24 -6.58 11.96
N GLY A 451 -19.13 -6.72 10.99
CA GLY A 451 -19.16 -7.89 10.12
C GLY A 451 -18.99 -7.52 8.65
N TYR A 452 -18.17 -8.30 7.94
CA TYR A 452 -17.89 -8.15 6.51
C TYR A 452 -18.18 -9.44 5.77
N ALA A 453 -18.69 -9.35 4.54
CA ALA A 453 -18.90 -10.49 3.66
C ALA A 453 -18.29 -10.24 2.29
N LEU A 454 -17.70 -11.28 1.73
CA LEU A 454 -17.15 -11.30 0.39
C LEU A 454 -18.29 -11.25 -0.66
N SER A 455 -18.08 -10.52 -1.74
CA SER A 455 -19.09 -10.32 -2.80
C SER A 455 -18.43 -10.19 -4.17
N GLU A 456 -19.05 -10.80 -5.19
CA GLU A 456 -18.69 -10.58 -6.59
C GLU A 456 -19.38 -9.32 -7.17
N GLN A 457 -20.40 -8.81 -6.49
CA GLN A 457 -21.22 -7.68 -6.93
C GLN A 457 -20.87 -6.40 -6.17
N SER A 458 -20.83 -5.27 -6.89
CA SER A 458 -20.55 -3.95 -6.34
C SER A 458 -21.72 -3.33 -5.55
N ARG A 459 -22.95 -3.85 -5.68
CA ARG A 459 -24.11 -3.30 -4.98
C ARG A 459 -23.97 -3.42 -3.46
N GLY A 460 -23.97 -2.27 -2.77
CA GLY A 460 -23.81 -2.21 -1.33
C GLY A 460 -22.39 -2.55 -0.86
N ALA A 461 -21.40 -2.48 -1.77
CA ALA A 461 -20.01 -2.69 -1.42
C ALA A 461 -19.50 -1.58 -0.50
N LEU A 462 -18.75 -1.97 0.52
CA LEU A 462 -17.99 -1.08 1.39
C LEU A 462 -16.57 -0.89 0.86
N TYR A 463 -15.98 -1.97 0.35
CA TYR A 463 -14.62 -1.97 -0.19
C TYR A 463 -14.54 -2.66 -1.54
N ALA A 464 -13.64 -2.16 -2.40
CA ALA A 464 -13.24 -2.76 -3.67
C ALA A 464 -11.84 -3.37 -3.56
N LEU A 465 -11.73 -4.68 -3.75
CA LEU A 465 -10.50 -5.46 -3.49
C LEU A 465 -9.50 -5.43 -4.66
N ASP A 466 -9.92 -4.96 -5.84
CA ASP A 466 -9.07 -4.77 -7.01
C ASP A 466 -8.51 -3.34 -7.12
N GLY A 467 -8.74 -2.50 -6.09
CA GLY A 467 -8.30 -1.11 -6.08
C GLY A 467 -9.24 -0.17 -6.81
N VAL A 468 -8.70 0.90 -7.38
CA VAL A 468 -9.45 1.97 -8.04
C VAL A 468 -9.81 1.55 -9.48
N GLY A 469 -10.89 0.79 -9.63
CA GLY A 469 -11.46 0.45 -10.94
C GLY A 469 -12.81 1.14 -11.18
N ASP A 470 -13.41 0.94 -12.36
CA ASP A 470 -14.74 1.51 -12.69
C ASP A 470 -15.80 1.16 -11.64
N GLY A 471 -15.81 -0.09 -11.18
CA GLY A 471 -16.77 -0.54 -10.17
C GLY A 471 -16.59 0.12 -8.81
N ALA A 472 -15.37 0.47 -8.38
CA ALA A 472 -15.11 1.15 -7.12
C ALA A 472 -15.61 2.59 -7.16
N CYS A 473 -15.21 3.36 -8.17
CA CYS A 473 -15.59 4.76 -8.31
C CYS A 473 -17.12 4.95 -8.40
N LEU A 474 -17.80 4.11 -9.19
CA LEU A 474 -19.24 4.24 -9.40
C LEU A 474 -20.10 3.70 -8.25
N SER A 475 -19.58 2.73 -7.47
CA SER A 475 -20.33 2.16 -6.33
C SER A 475 -20.18 2.94 -5.04
N GLY A 476 -19.22 3.85 -4.95
CA GLY A 476 -18.82 4.50 -3.70
C GLY A 476 -18.03 3.56 -2.77
N ALA A 477 -17.56 2.41 -3.26
CA ALA A 477 -16.75 1.50 -2.48
C ALA A 477 -15.34 2.04 -2.29
N VAL A 478 -14.82 1.90 -1.08
CA VAL A 478 -13.46 2.31 -0.74
C VAL A 478 -12.44 1.37 -1.39
N PRO A 479 -11.44 1.86 -2.12
CA PRO A 479 -10.36 1.01 -2.63
C PRO A 479 -9.57 0.36 -1.48
N LEU A 480 -9.51 -0.97 -1.49
CA LEU A 480 -8.69 -1.80 -0.58
C LEU A 480 -7.99 -2.88 -1.41
N PRO A 481 -6.92 -2.52 -2.14
CA PRO A 481 -6.21 -3.47 -3.00
C PRO A 481 -5.71 -4.65 -2.18
N ALA A 482 -6.21 -5.84 -2.48
CA ALA A 482 -5.75 -7.10 -1.89
C ALA A 482 -4.93 -7.85 -2.92
N ALA A 483 -3.73 -8.27 -2.58
CA ALA A 483 -2.85 -9.02 -3.47
C ALA A 483 -3.39 -10.46 -3.66
N ARG A 484 -4.41 -10.64 -4.51
CA ARG A 484 -5.25 -11.84 -4.58
C ARG A 484 -4.79 -12.92 -5.57
N TYR A 485 -3.65 -12.76 -6.24
CA TYR A 485 -3.20 -13.73 -7.22
C TYR A 485 -2.95 -15.11 -6.59
N ALA A 486 -3.52 -16.15 -7.19
CA ALA A 486 -3.21 -17.55 -6.91
C ALA A 486 -3.46 -18.42 -8.14
N ALA A 487 -2.56 -19.36 -8.41
CA ALA A 487 -2.75 -20.40 -9.39
C ALA A 487 -3.97 -21.27 -9.03
N ARG A 488 -4.71 -21.72 -10.03
CA ARG A 488 -5.95 -22.45 -9.86
C ARG A 488 -5.83 -23.90 -10.36
N GLU A 489 -6.64 -24.76 -9.76
CA GLU A 489 -6.95 -26.09 -10.23
C GLU A 489 -8.47 -26.19 -10.35
N GLY A 490 -8.96 -26.07 -11.58
CA GLY A 490 -10.39 -25.84 -11.80
C GLY A 490 -10.87 -24.56 -11.12
N ASP A 491 -11.91 -24.68 -10.31
CA ASP A 491 -12.49 -23.55 -9.55
C ASP A 491 -11.81 -23.26 -8.21
N GLN A 492 -10.84 -24.08 -7.80
CA GLN A 492 -10.16 -23.96 -6.52
C GLN A 492 -8.74 -23.39 -6.66
N ILE A 493 -8.18 -22.93 -5.55
CA ILE A 493 -6.75 -22.58 -5.47
C ILE A 493 -5.96 -23.90 -5.50
N ALA A 494 -4.91 -23.95 -6.33
CA ALA A 494 -3.98 -25.06 -6.37
C ALA A 494 -3.33 -25.25 -4.99
N ASP A 495 -3.33 -26.48 -4.49
CA ASP A 495 -2.64 -26.82 -3.24
C ASP A 495 -1.13 -27.01 -3.43
N PHE A 496 -0.40 -27.25 -2.34
CA PHE A 496 1.05 -27.46 -2.39
C PHE A 496 1.46 -28.70 -3.23
N GLN A 497 0.64 -29.74 -3.26
CA GLN A 497 0.94 -30.94 -4.07
C GLN A 497 0.77 -30.63 -5.54
N THR A 498 -0.29 -29.93 -5.91
CA THR A 498 -0.55 -29.49 -7.28
C THR A 498 0.55 -28.55 -7.77
N LEU A 499 0.96 -27.56 -6.96
CA LEU A 499 2.07 -26.68 -7.29
C LEU A 499 3.38 -27.46 -7.48
N ALA A 500 3.68 -28.42 -6.59
CA ALA A 500 4.87 -29.27 -6.72
C ALA A 500 4.85 -30.12 -8.00
N LYS A 501 3.70 -30.71 -8.38
CA LYS A 501 3.55 -31.49 -9.61
C LYS A 501 3.76 -30.67 -10.88
N ARG A 502 3.44 -29.37 -10.84
CA ARG A 502 3.61 -28.42 -11.96
C ARG A 502 5.04 -27.88 -12.09
N SER A 503 5.93 -28.21 -11.14
CA SER A 503 7.33 -27.76 -11.22
C SER A 503 8.11 -28.53 -12.29
N ARG A 504 9.12 -27.89 -12.85
CA ARG A 504 10.03 -28.53 -13.78
C ARG A 504 11.02 -29.46 -13.04
N GLY A 505 11.24 -30.65 -13.56
CA GLY A 505 12.18 -31.61 -12.99
C GLY A 505 11.75 -32.17 -11.64
N ALA A 506 12.36 -31.73 -10.55
CA ALA A 506 12.01 -32.22 -9.22
C ALA A 506 10.67 -31.63 -8.74
N GLN A 507 9.76 -32.49 -8.30
CA GLN A 507 8.47 -32.08 -7.75
C GLN A 507 8.66 -31.41 -6.37
N ARG A 508 8.82 -30.09 -6.36
CA ARG A 508 9.07 -29.27 -5.17
C ARG A 508 8.27 -27.99 -5.24
N ILE A 509 8.00 -27.44 -4.09
CA ILE A 509 7.53 -26.04 -3.93
C ILE A 509 8.68 -25.19 -3.44
N ALA A 510 8.56 -23.89 -3.66
CA ALA A 510 9.45 -22.92 -3.04
C ALA A 510 8.64 -21.82 -2.36
N VAL A 511 9.26 -21.28 -1.32
CA VAL A 511 8.83 -20.06 -0.64
C VAL A 511 9.79 -18.95 -1.00
N LEU A 512 9.25 -17.87 -1.54
CA LEU A 512 9.98 -16.66 -1.90
C LEU A 512 9.56 -15.54 -0.95
N ARG A 513 10.53 -14.92 -0.31
CA ARG A 513 10.37 -13.67 0.44
C ARG A 513 11.22 -12.59 -0.19
N MET A 514 10.66 -11.39 -0.29
CA MET A 514 11.38 -10.21 -0.78
C MET A 514 10.98 -9.00 0.05
N ASP A 515 11.92 -8.07 0.25
CA ASP A 515 11.69 -6.89 1.07
C ASP A 515 12.55 -5.73 0.56
N VAL A 516 12.01 -4.52 0.60
CA VAL A 516 12.69 -3.30 0.19
C VAL A 516 13.85 -2.99 1.14
N ASP A 517 15.01 -2.80 0.58
CA ASP A 517 16.22 -2.52 1.33
C ASP A 517 16.18 -1.13 1.99
N SER A 518 16.51 -1.08 3.28
CA SER A 518 16.64 0.19 4.03
C SER A 518 15.43 1.11 4.01
N LEU A 519 14.19 0.56 3.89
CA LEU A 519 12.96 1.35 3.79
C LEU A 519 12.82 2.39 4.90
N GLY A 520 13.14 2.03 6.14
CA GLY A 520 13.09 2.97 7.26
C GLY A 520 14.02 4.18 7.09
N GLU A 521 15.13 4.02 6.39
CA GLU A 521 16.07 5.10 6.07
C GLU A 521 15.54 5.93 4.88
N ILE A 522 14.97 5.27 3.86
CA ILE A 522 14.32 5.95 2.73
C ILE A 522 13.28 6.96 3.23
N PHE A 523 12.40 6.55 4.14
CA PHE A 523 11.36 7.43 4.68
C PHE A 523 11.89 8.52 5.62
N ARG A 524 12.98 8.25 6.36
CA ARG A 524 13.52 9.18 7.36
C ARG A 524 14.41 10.24 6.74
N SER A 525 15.29 9.85 5.84
CA SER A 525 16.37 10.68 5.31
C SER A 525 16.67 10.48 3.83
N GLY A 526 15.92 9.61 3.13
CA GLY A 526 16.20 9.26 1.73
C GLY A 526 15.95 10.39 0.74
N LEU A 527 15.14 11.38 1.06
CA LEU A 527 15.00 12.58 0.23
C LEU A 527 15.92 13.70 0.71
N PRO A 528 16.45 14.56 -0.19
CA PRO A 528 17.10 15.80 0.20
C PRO A 528 16.23 16.63 1.16
N GLU A 529 16.83 17.39 2.07
CA GLU A 529 16.12 18.09 3.14
C GLU A 529 15.01 18.99 2.58
N GLU A 530 15.32 19.76 1.55
CA GLU A 530 14.40 20.67 0.87
C GLU A 530 13.24 19.92 0.15
N MET A 531 13.38 18.62 -0.05
CA MET A 531 12.36 17.75 -0.64
C MET A 531 11.57 16.95 0.39
N ARG A 532 11.86 17.01 1.68
CA ARG A 532 11.15 16.29 2.73
C ARG A 532 9.84 16.99 3.08
N THR A 533 8.84 16.80 2.24
CA THR A 533 7.50 17.36 2.43
C THR A 533 6.49 16.26 2.70
N PHE A 534 5.36 16.63 3.27
CA PHE A 534 4.28 15.69 3.56
C PHE A 534 3.72 15.05 2.28
N ASP A 535 3.62 15.82 1.18
CA ASP A 535 3.21 15.31 -0.13
C ASP A 535 4.13 14.20 -0.63
N ARG A 536 5.46 14.41 -0.53
CA ARG A 536 6.45 13.40 -0.97
C ARG A 536 6.47 12.18 -0.08
N TYR A 537 6.26 12.36 1.21
CA TYR A 537 6.10 11.25 2.14
C TYR A 537 4.90 10.36 1.74
N ALA A 538 3.76 10.98 1.45
CA ALA A 538 2.57 10.27 0.97
C ALA A 538 2.78 9.61 -0.40
N ALA A 539 3.43 10.30 -1.34
CA ALA A 539 3.75 9.79 -2.67
C ALA A 539 4.71 8.59 -2.63
N LEU A 540 5.75 8.60 -1.77
CA LEU A 540 6.64 7.46 -1.54
C LEU A 540 5.87 6.25 -1.00
N SER A 541 5.04 6.45 0.02
CA SER A 541 4.23 5.40 0.61
C SER A 541 3.28 4.77 -0.42
N ARG A 542 2.58 5.60 -1.20
CA ARG A 542 1.71 5.13 -2.28
C ARG A 542 2.47 4.38 -3.37
N SER A 543 3.67 4.82 -3.73
CA SER A 543 4.50 4.15 -4.73
C SER A 543 4.82 2.71 -4.33
N PHE A 544 5.28 2.47 -3.10
CA PHE A 544 5.52 1.11 -2.61
C PHE A 544 4.24 0.29 -2.56
N THR A 545 3.15 0.86 -2.03
CA THR A 545 1.84 0.18 -2.02
C THR A 545 1.39 -0.22 -3.42
N THR A 546 1.55 0.66 -4.40
CA THR A 546 1.22 0.38 -5.82
C THR A 546 2.01 -0.82 -6.32
N PHE A 547 3.34 -0.84 -6.11
CA PHE A 547 4.15 -1.94 -6.58
C PHE A 547 3.73 -3.27 -5.96
N PHE A 548 3.69 -3.35 -4.64
CA PHE A 548 3.43 -4.61 -3.94
C PHE A 548 1.99 -5.08 -4.05
N LYS A 549 1.01 -4.18 -3.99
CA LYS A 549 -0.42 -4.53 -3.99
C LYS A 549 -1.03 -4.72 -5.38
N LEU A 550 -0.56 -3.97 -6.38
CA LEU A 550 -1.11 -4.01 -7.73
C LEU A 550 -0.18 -4.68 -8.72
N LEU A 551 1.12 -4.30 -8.77
CA LEU A 551 2.00 -4.79 -9.82
C LEU A 551 2.49 -6.22 -9.58
N VAL A 552 2.80 -6.61 -8.35
CA VAL A 552 3.20 -8.00 -8.03
C VAL A 552 2.14 -9.02 -8.48
N PRO A 553 0.84 -8.86 -8.17
CA PRO A 553 -0.19 -9.75 -8.72
C PRO A 553 -0.26 -9.76 -10.26
N MET A 554 -0.06 -8.62 -10.92
CA MET A 554 -0.01 -8.53 -12.39
C MET A 554 1.19 -9.28 -12.96
N ILE A 555 2.36 -9.18 -12.32
CA ILE A 555 3.57 -9.93 -12.70
C ILE A 555 3.29 -11.43 -12.57
N CYS A 556 2.69 -11.87 -11.46
CA CYS A 556 2.30 -13.27 -11.25
C CYS A 556 1.29 -13.77 -12.30
N ALA A 557 0.41 -12.90 -12.77
CA ALA A 557 -0.55 -13.21 -13.82
C ALA A 557 0.04 -13.23 -15.25
N GLY A 558 1.35 -12.98 -15.40
CA GLY A 558 2.03 -12.96 -16.71
C GLY A 558 2.04 -11.59 -17.38
N GLY A 559 1.61 -10.54 -16.70
CA GLY A 559 1.51 -9.17 -17.26
C GLY A 559 2.85 -8.45 -17.49
N TYR A 560 3.99 -9.03 -17.07
CA TYR A 560 5.30 -8.40 -17.25
C TYR A 560 5.93 -8.76 -18.59
N GLY A 561 6.05 -7.77 -19.50
CA GLY A 561 6.55 -7.98 -20.86
C GLY A 561 8.01 -8.40 -20.96
N ASP A 562 8.87 -7.93 -20.01
CA ASP A 562 10.31 -8.24 -19.95
C ASP A 562 10.62 -9.44 -19.01
N ALA A 563 9.64 -10.34 -18.82
CA ALA A 563 9.79 -11.55 -18.02
C ALA A 563 11.03 -12.37 -18.44
N ALA A 564 11.69 -12.98 -17.47
CA ALA A 564 12.90 -13.77 -17.69
C ALA A 564 12.67 -14.87 -18.73
N GLY A 565 11.51 -15.53 -18.71
CA GLY A 565 11.15 -16.56 -19.68
C GLY A 565 12.10 -17.74 -19.64
N LEU A 566 12.54 -18.12 -18.42
CA LEU A 566 13.46 -19.25 -18.22
C LEU A 566 12.71 -20.59 -18.25
N TYR A 567 11.62 -20.69 -17.53
CA TYR A 567 10.83 -21.89 -17.36
C TYR A 567 9.39 -21.75 -17.84
N ALA A 568 8.78 -20.59 -17.65
CA ALA A 568 7.46 -20.26 -18.15
C ALA A 568 7.54 -19.39 -19.40
N GLY A 569 6.60 -19.54 -20.31
CA GLY A 569 6.46 -18.66 -21.48
C GLY A 569 6.22 -17.20 -21.05
N LYS A 570 6.65 -16.26 -21.90
CA LYS A 570 6.28 -14.86 -21.71
C LYS A 570 4.77 -14.71 -21.82
N GLY A 571 4.15 -14.00 -20.88
CA GLY A 571 2.70 -13.81 -20.83
C GLY A 571 1.95 -14.94 -20.14
N GLU A 572 2.60 -16.01 -19.69
CA GLU A 572 1.95 -17.12 -19.00
C GLU A 572 1.79 -16.83 -17.49
N PRO A 573 0.61 -17.13 -16.92
CA PRO A 573 0.41 -17.04 -15.47
C PRO A 573 1.32 -18.02 -14.73
N ARG A 574 1.87 -17.59 -13.61
CA ARG A 574 2.80 -18.38 -12.79
C ARG A 574 2.06 -19.39 -11.91
N ASN A 575 2.64 -20.58 -11.72
CA ASN A 575 2.15 -21.58 -10.77
C ASN A 575 2.55 -21.22 -9.35
N ALA A 576 1.99 -20.13 -8.85
CA ALA A 576 2.31 -19.54 -7.56
C ALA A 576 1.06 -18.93 -6.93
N ALA A 577 1.15 -18.57 -5.67
CA ALA A 577 0.16 -17.79 -4.96
C ALA A 577 0.83 -16.72 -4.12
N VAL A 578 0.36 -15.50 -4.22
CA VAL A 578 0.72 -14.42 -3.31
C VAL A 578 -0.04 -14.69 -2.01
N VAL A 579 0.70 -15.00 -0.97
CA VAL A 579 0.16 -15.21 0.38
C VAL A 579 0.00 -13.88 1.08
N TYR A 580 1.05 -13.07 1.00
CA TYR A 580 1.14 -11.78 1.60
C TYR A 580 1.93 -10.85 0.68
N SER A 581 1.44 -9.62 0.52
CA SER A 581 2.16 -8.55 -0.13
C SER A 581 1.79 -7.26 0.59
N GLY A 582 2.73 -6.77 1.38
CA GLY A 582 2.57 -5.62 2.26
C GLY A 582 2.83 -4.28 1.57
N GLY A 583 3.28 -3.29 2.33
CA GLY A 583 3.75 -2.02 1.78
C GLY A 583 5.17 -2.10 1.19
N ASP A 584 5.97 -3.07 1.62
CA ASP A 584 7.40 -3.18 1.32
C ASP A 584 7.90 -4.61 1.20
N ASP A 585 7.17 -5.57 1.70
CA ASP A 585 7.56 -6.97 1.73
C ASP A 585 6.55 -7.88 1.04
N LEU A 586 6.99 -9.05 0.69
CA LEU A 586 6.20 -9.99 -0.06
C LEU A 586 6.53 -11.44 0.34
N PHE A 587 5.50 -12.29 0.35
CA PHE A 587 5.59 -13.73 0.58
C PHE A 587 4.80 -14.46 -0.50
N VAL A 588 5.52 -15.25 -1.31
CA VAL A 588 4.93 -16.05 -2.39
C VAL A 588 5.27 -17.52 -2.16
N VAL A 589 4.31 -18.40 -2.41
CA VAL A 589 4.52 -19.85 -2.49
C VAL A 589 4.17 -20.31 -3.89
N GLY A 590 5.06 -21.09 -4.51
CA GLY A 590 4.86 -21.56 -5.87
C GLY A 590 5.55 -22.89 -6.17
N SER A 591 5.42 -23.36 -7.40
CA SER A 591 6.35 -24.35 -7.93
C SER A 591 7.77 -23.78 -7.82
N TRP A 592 8.77 -24.57 -7.53
CA TRP A 592 10.13 -24.04 -7.34
C TRP A 592 10.65 -23.30 -8.59
N SER A 593 10.30 -23.78 -9.77
CA SER A 593 10.70 -23.18 -11.04
C SER A 593 10.04 -21.81 -11.27
N ASP A 594 8.73 -21.71 -10.99
CA ASP A 594 8.02 -20.44 -11.14
C ASP A 594 8.43 -19.44 -10.06
N ALA A 595 8.65 -19.88 -8.83
CA ALA A 595 9.06 -18.99 -7.73
C ALA A 595 10.46 -18.40 -7.96
N LEU A 596 11.40 -19.21 -8.51
CA LEU A 596 12.73 -18.75 -8.89
C LEU A 596 12.64 -17.69 -10.00
N GLU A 597 11.85 -17.94 -11.02
CA GLU A 597 11.67 -17.01 -12.12
C GLU A 597 10.95 -15.74 -11.68
N LEU A 598 9.94 -15.85 -10.80
CA LEU A 598 9.27 -14.70 -10.20
C LEU A 598 10.22 -13.81 -9.40
N ALA A 599 11.20 -14.37 -8.69
CA ALA A 599 12.19 -13.58 -7.98
C ALA A 599 12.94 -12.63 -8.91
N VAL A 600 13.31 -13.12 -10.09
CA VAL A 600 14.00 -12.32 -11.14
C VAL A 600 13.03 -11.31 -11.77
N ASP A 601 11.82 -11.74 -12.13
CA ASP A 601 10.84 -10.88 -12.79
C ASP A 601 10.41 -9.73 -11.90
N ILE A 602 10.12 -10.01 -10.62
CA ILE A 602 9.75 -8.99 -9.62
C ILE A 602 10.93 -8.02 -9.41
N ARG A 603 12.17 -8.54 -9.30
CA ARG A 603 13.36 -7.69 -9.15
C ARG A 603 13.57 -6.77 -10.35
N ARG A 604 13.45 -7.27 -11.58
CA ARG A 604 13.54 -6.46 -12.80
C ARG A 604 12.45 -5.39 -12.88
N ALA A 605 11.21 -5.79 -12.63
CA ALA A 605 10.09 -4.87 -12.60
C ALA A 605 10.26 -3.79 -11.52
N PHE A 606 10.70 -4.17 -10.30
CA PHE A 606 10.95 -3.25 -9.21
C PHE A 606 12.08 -2.26 -9.54
N ARG A 607 13.19 -2.74 -10.09
CA ARG A 607 14.31 -1.90 -10.52
C ARG A 607 13.86 -0.82 -11.50
N ARG A 608 13.06 -1.18 -12.51
CA ARG A 608 12.49 -0.23 -13.46
C ARG A 608 11.52 0.73 -12.78
N PHE A 609 10.60 0.21 -11.96
CA PHE A 609 9.64 1.00 -11.20
C PHE A 609 10.33 2.00 -10.25
N ALA A 610 11.43 1.59 -9.63
CA ALA A 610 12.28 2.42 -8.79
C ALA A 610 13.23 3.34 -9.59
N CYS A 611 13.01 3.53 -10.90
CA CYS A 611 13.82 4.42 -11.76
C CYS A 611 15.28 4.00 -11.89
N GLU A 612 15.59 2.71 -11.80
CA GLU A 612 16.96 2.18 -11.72
C GLU A 612 17.82 2.86 -10.62
N ASN A 613 17.16 3.40 -9.59
CA ASN A 613 17.83 4.12 -8.52
C ASN A 613 18.58 3.16 -7.60
N PRO A 614 19.90 3.30 -7.45
CA PRO A 614 20.71 2.40 -6.61
C PRO A 614 20.43 2.54 -5.10
N SER A 615 19.70 3.57 -4.68
CA SER A 615 19.24 3.75 -3.31
C SER A 615 17.92 3.05 -3.00
N VAL A 616 17.21 2.53 -4.02
CA VAL A 616 15.91 1.86 -3.87
C VAL A 616 16.01 0.46 -4.46
N THR A 617 16.40 -0.50 -3.63
CA THR A 617 16.71 -1.87 -4.03
C THR A 617 15.84 -2.88 -3.27
N LEU A 618 15.88 -4.13 -3.69
CA LEU A 618 15.06 -5.22 -3.19
C LEU A 618 15.93 -6.46 -2.98
N SER A 619 15.97 -6.99 -1.76
CA SER A 619 16.64 -8.25 -1.46
C SER A 619 15.65 -9.42 -1.40
N ALA A 620 16.13 -10.65 -1.69
CA ALA A 620 15.29 -11.84 -1.75
C ALA A 620 15.89 -13.04 -1.05
N GLY A 621 15.01 -13.85 -0.44
CA GLY A 621 15.31 -15.18 0.05
C GLY A 621 14.36 -16.21 -0.53
N LEU A 622 14.90 -17.28 -1.13
CA LEU A 622 14.13 -18.40 -1.67
C LEU A 622 14.60 -19.72 -1.06
N SER A 623 13.66 -20.49 -0.54
CA SER A 623 13.90 -21.83 0.01
C SER A 623 13.02 -22.87 -0.68
N ILE A 624 13.61 -24.05 -0.99
CA ILE A 624 12.93 -25.13 -1.73
C ILE A 624 12.57 -26.27 -0.78
N HIS A 625 11.34 -26.78 -0.90
CA HIS A 625 10.74 -27.71 0.04
C HIS A 625 9.99 -28.87 -0.64
N LYS A 626 9.78 -29.94 0.13
CA LYS A 626 8.77 -30.95 -0.21
C LYS A 626 7.38 -30.38 0.13
N SER A 627 6.36 -30.74 -0.63
CA SER A 627 4.97 -30.26 -0.43
C SER A 627 4.36 -30.63 0.93
N GLY A 628 4.91 -31.62 1.62
CA GLY A 628 4.44 -32.08 2.94
C GLY A 628 5.24 -31.52 4.13
N GLU A 629 6.23 -30.66 3.90
CA GLU A 629 6.95 -30.00 5.01
C GLU A 629 6.03 -29.03 5.78
N PRO A 630 6.24 -28.87 7.11
CA PRO A 630 5.49 -27.87 7.89
C PRO A 630 5.77 -26.45 7.39
N LEU A 631 4.71 -25.69 7.18
CA LEU A 631 4.81 -24.35 6.58
C LEU A 631 5.65 -23.38 7.40
N TYR A 632 5.54 -23.44 8.74
CA TYR A 632 6.33 -22.54 9.60
C TYR A 632 7.83 -22.70 9.40
N LEU A 633 8.32 -23.95 9.15
CA LEU A 633 9.72 -24.20 8.80
C LEU A 633 10.10 -23.64 7.43
N MET A 634 9.18 -23.76 6.47
CA MET A 634 9.40 -23.17 5.14
C MET A 634 9.53 -21.65 5.24
N ALA A 635 8.64 -21.00 6.01
CA ALA A 635 8.63 -19.55 6.21
C ALA A 635 9.87 -19.07 6.98
N GLU A 636 10.30 -19.82 8.00
CA GLU A 636 11.52 -19.55 8.76
C GLU A 636 12.77 -19.60 7.89
N ARG A 637 12.91 -20.65 7.07
CA ARG A 637 14.04 -20.80 6.16
C ARG A 637 14.08 -19.73 5.07
N ALA A 638 12.92 -19.37 4.49
CA ALA A 638 12.87 -18.29 3.53
C ALA A 638 13.20 -16.93 4.19
N GLY A 639 12.77 -16.73 5.44
CA GLY A 639 13.13 -15.54 6.22
C GLY A 639 14.62 -15.46 6.54
N ALA A 640 15.23 -16.58 6.94
CA ALA A 640 16.67 -16.65 7.16
C ALA A 640 17.47 -16.38 5.88
N ALA A 641 16.99 -16.88 4.74
CA ALA A 641 17.57 -16.59 3.43
C ALA A 641 17.50 -15.10 3.07
N GLU A 642 16.37 -14.46 3.32
CA GLU A 642 16.17 -13.03 3.09
C GLU A 642 17.10 -12.19 3.98
N GLU A 643 17.18 -12.52 5.28
CA GLU A 643 18.07 -11.84 6.22
C GLU A 643 19.55 -12.00 5.84
N GLU A 644 19.96 -13.20 5.38
CA GLU A 644 21.29 -13.43 4.86
C GLU A 644 21.57 -12.58 3.62
N ALA A 645 20.62 -12.48 2.68
CA ALA A 645 20.74 -11.61 1.51
C ALA A 645 20.92 -10.14 1.90
N LYS A 646 20.14 -9.64 2.88
CA LYS A 646 20.23 -8.27 3.38
C LYS A 646 21.54 -7.95 4.09
N ASN A 647 22.16 -8.95 4.71
CA ASN A 647 23.39 -8.78 5.49
C ASN A 647 24.66 -9.11 4.69
N ALA A 648 24.54 -9.59 3.45
CA ALA A 648 25.68 -10.04 2.65
C ALA A 648 26.65 -8.91 2.29
N ARG A 649 26.15 -7.70 2.08
CA ARG A 649 26.96 -6.52 1.77
C ARG A 649 26.25 -5.22 2.20
N PRO A 650 26.99 -4.12 2.40
CA PRO A 650 26.43 -2.83 2.80
C PRO A 650 25.37 -2.31 1.81
N GLU A 651 25.57 -2.56 0.52
CA GLU A 651 24.63 -2.17 -0.55
C GLU A 651 23.35 -3.01 -0.55
N LYS A 652 23.32 -4.13 0.14
CA LYS A 652 22.24 -5.10 0.06
C LYS A 652 22.02 -5.54 -1.40
N ASP A 653 20.84 -5.41 -1.97
CA ASP A 653 20.55 -5.72 -3.39
C ASP A 653 21.04 -7.12 -3.79
N CYS A 654 20.76 -8.11 -2.93
CA CYS A 654 21.22 -9.48 -3.04
C CYS A 654 20.06 -10.48 -3.00
N ALA A 655 20.33 -11.70 -3.45
CA ALA A 655 19.41 -12.82 -3.32
C ALA A 655 20.11 -14.08 -2.81
N VAL A 656 19.42 -14.82 -1.95
CA VAL A 656 19.74 -16.21 -1.59
C VAL A 656 18.68 -17.10 -2.24
N LEU A 657 19.03 -17.77 -3.34
CA LEU A 657 18.04 -18.49 -4.15
C LEU A 657 17.95 -20.00 -3.84
N PHE A 658 18.86 -20.54 -3.06
CA PHE A 658 18.89 -21.95 -2.68
C PHE A 658 19.37 -22.07 -1.22
N TYR A 659 18.57 -21.53 -0.30
CA TYR A 659 18.94 -21.56 1.11
C TYR A 659 19.14 -22.98 1.63
N ARG A 660 20.25 -23.19 2.32
CA ARG A 660 20.61 -24.46 2.97
C ARG A 660 20.84 -24.21 4.45
N ASP A 661 20.21 -25.04 5.29
CA ASP A 661 20.46 -25.01 6.72
C ASP A 661 21.93 -25.44 6.99
N ARG A 662 22.72 -24.53 7.52
CA ARG A 662 24.18 -24.77 7.81
C ARG A 662 24.42 -25.84 8.87
N ASN A 663 23.40 -26.18 9.65
CA ASN A 663 23.51 -27.25 10.65
C ASN A 663 23.41 -28.66 10.07
N ALA A 664 23.15 -28.79 8.77
CA ALA A 664 23.21 -30.09 8.09
C ALA A 664 24.64 -30.43 7.71
N GLU A 665 25.29 -31.28 8.47
CA GLU A 665 26.73 -31.70 8.41
C GLU A 665 27.25 -32.24 7.07
N SER A 666 26.51 -32.15 5.96
CA SER A 666 26.80 -32.94 4.75
C SER A 666 27.39 -32.20 3.55
N LEU A 667 27.81 -30.93 3.67
CA LEU A 667 28.22 -30.16 2.48
C LEU A 667 29.71 -29.79 2.45
N ARG A 668 30.47 -30.45 1.56
CA ARG A 668 31.92 -30.28 1.36
C ARG A 668 32.33 -29.03 0.55
N HIS A 669 31.39 -28.24 0.02
CA HIS A 669 31.70 -27.01 -0.71
C HIS A 669 30.67 -25.89 -0.36
N PRO A 670 31.12 -24.80 0.27
CA PRO A 670 30.26 -23.62 0.44
C PRO A 670 30.10 -22.93 -0.91
N LEU A 671 28.91 -23.03 -1.49
CA LEU A 671 28.48 -22.03 -2.51
C LEU A 671 28.27 -20.70 -1.77
N PRO A 672 28.56 -19.57 -2.39
CA PRO A 672 28.18 -18.29 -1.81
C PRO A 672 26.65 -18.29 -1.62
N ASP A 673 26.22 -18.13 -0.36
CA ASP A 673 24.81 -18.25 -0.02
C ASP A 673 24.05 -17.05 -0.60
N ALA A 674 24.64 -15.85 -0.60
CA ALA A 674 24.06 -14.64 -1.15
C ALA A 674 24.80 -14.16 -2.40
N LEU A 675 24.05 -13.92 -3.47
CA LEU A 675 24.56 -13.39 -4.74
C LEU A 675 24.00 -11.99 -5.00
N PRO A 676 24.81 -11.05 -5.50
CA PRO A 676 24.31 -9.82 -6.08
C PRO A 676 23.34 -10.13 -7.23
N TRP A 677 22.28 -9.35 -7.37
CA TRP A 677 21.30 -9.56 -8.44
C TRP A 677 21.92 -9.57 -9.85
N GLU A 678 22.98 -8.81 -10.07
CA GLU A 678 23.68 -8.81 -11.36
C GLU A 678 24.29 -10.20 -11.69
N GLU A 679 24.77 -10.94 -10.70
CA GLU A 679 25.26 -12.29 -10.87
C GLU A 679 24.14 -13.30 -11.05
N VAL A 680 23.03 -13.11 -10.34
CA VAL A 680 21.80 -13.90 -10.54
C VAL A 680 21.30 -13.75 -11.98
N GLU A 681 21.22 -12.53 -12.49
CA GLU A 681 20.76 -12.28 -13.86
C GLU A 681 21.70 -12.88 -14.92
N LYS A 682 23.02 -12.79 -14.73
CA LYS A 682 23.99 -13.46 -15.61
C LYS A 682 23.78 -14.97 -15.60
N THR A 683 23.56 -15.55 -14.42
CA THR A 683 23.30 -16.99 -14.27
C THR A 683 22.03 -17.42 -14.99
N VAL A 684 20.95 -16.64 -14.85
CA VAL A 684 19.68 -16.89 -15.57
C VAL A 684 19.88 -16.86 -17.09
N GLU A 685 20.67 -15.91 -17.58
CA GLU A 685 20.92 -15.83 -19.03
C GLU A 685 21.77 -17.00 -19.54
N LEU A 686 22.76 -17.44 -18.77
CA LEU A 686 23.53 -18.66 -19.09
C LEU A 686 22.66 -19.91 -19.09
N LEU A 687 21.74 -20.04 -18.14
CA LEU A 687 20.78 -21.15 -18.09
C LEU A 687 19.85 -21.18 -19.31
N LYS A 688 19.37 -20.02 -19.76
CA LYS A 688 18.57 -19.89 -20.98
C LYS A 688 19.34 -20.37 -22.21
N GLN A 689 20.58 -19.94 -22.35
CA GLN A 689 21.43 -20.38 -23.46
C GLN A 689 21.65 -21.89 -23.41
N GLY A 690 21.89 -22.46 -22.22
CA GLY A 690 22.03 -23.88 -22.01
C GLY A 690 20.78 -24.67 -22.39
N GLU A 691 19.59 -24.20 -22.04
CA GLU A 691 18.32 -24.85 -22.41
C GLU A 691 18.02 -24.76 -23.91
N ALA A 692 18.28 -23.62 -24.53
CA ALA A 692 18.14 -23.45 -25.98
C ALA A 692 19.05 -24.39 -26.77
N PHE A 693 20.29 -24.63 -26.28
CA PHE A 693 21.20 -25.64 -26.84
C PHE A 693 20.67 -27.05 -26.67
N ARG A 694 20.09 -27.37 -25.51
CA ARG A 694 19.50 -28.69 -25.23
C ARG A 694 18.33 -29.00 -26.18
N ASP A 695 17.41 -28.07 -26.32
CA ASP A 695 16.19 -28.25 -27.13
C ASP A 695 16.53 -28.25 -28.64
N GLY A 696 17.59 -27.58 -29.06
CA GLY A 696 18.12 -27.61 -30.43
C GLY A 696 18.99 -28.84 -30.76
N GLY A 697 19.17 -29.79 -29.85
CA GLY A 697 19.95 -31.02 -30.06
C GLY A 697 21.47 -30.81 -30.16
N ARG A 698 21.98 -29.61 -29.82
CA ARG A 698 23.39 -29.20 -29.99
C ARG A 698 24.10 -29.00 -28.66
N LEU A 699 23.91 -29.86 -27.67
CA LEU A 699 24.66 -29.76 -26.42
C LEU A 699 26.12 -30.21 -26.60
N PRO A 700 27.10 -29.33 -26.37
CA PRO A 700 28.51 -29.73 -26.28
C PRO A 700 28.86 -30.45 -24.97
N PHE A 701 27.89 -30.56 -24.02
CA PHE A 701 28.11 -31.14 -22.70
C PHE A 701 27.25 -32.38 -22.44
N PRO A 702 27.70 -33.37 -21.67
CA PRO A 702 26.91 -34.54 -21.29
C PRO A 702 25.62 -34.12 -20.53
N ARG A 703 24.56 -34.89 -20.72
CA ARG A 703 23.23 -34.66 -20.05
C ARG A 703 23.32 -34.58 -18.49
N GLY A 704 24.39 -35.01 -17.89
CA GLY A 704 24.64 -34.89 -16.43
C GLY A 704 25.10 -33.50 -15.97
N PHE A 705 25.52 -32.63 -16.89
CA PHE A 705 26.01 -31.29 -16.54
C PHE A 705 24.88 -30.29 -16.23
N THR A 706 23.69 -30.57 -16.72
CA THR A 706 22.48 -29.75 -16.52
C THR A 706 21.52 -30.32 -15.46
N ARG A 707 21.94 -31.35 -14.73
CA ARG A 707 21.27 -31.91 -13.56
C ARG A 707 21.98 -31.44 -12.29
#